data_bb0eb0088ddd43b06f353280e2715b34
#
_entry.id   bb0eb0088ddd43b06f353280e2715b34
#
_cell.length_a   1.000
_cell.length_b   1.000
_cell.length_c   1.000
_cell.angle_alpha   90.00
_cell.angle_beta   90.00
_cell.angle_gamma   90.00
#
_symmetry.space_group_name_H-M   'P 1'
#
loop_
_entity.id
_entity.type
_entity.pdbx_description
1 polymer ?
#
loop_
_entity_poly.entity_id
_entity_poly.type
_entity_poly.pdbx_seq_one_letter_code
_entity_poly.pdbx_strand_id
1 'polypeptide(L)'
;MDIITILSQIDLGSYAMPVFQRGYVWNRDQVRKLMNSLYKGYPIGELLVWNTTTDPSLSRGDGPLTPGNVNLILDGQQRMTSLYGVIRGVPPKFFDGNANSFTGLYFNVEDETFEFYMAAKMKNNPAWISVTDLMKTGASNYMQQRMIEDPQNATFWISHMAVLNRLDGIKNMDIHIQTVSGADKTIDVVVEIFNNVNSGGTKLSKGDLVLAKICGEWPEARDEMKKILTKYHVAGYDFTMDWLLRCLTVYLTGQPYFNALGQIPITEIKAALPKTDLIIGTCLDHIGSRLGLDHARVLGGVFAIVTMIGYLRYSNWKLASSAEWDKLLYWYVHAFLWGRYAGSTESALAQDLNAINNGQGIDGLIRQLKQTRGSLTIRPEDFWGWSTGARFYPLLYMLTRTTHSRDWGSNLELKNSLLGKSSTLDVHHIFPKDLLYKAGKSKAIVNALANYAFLTKDTNIAISNRPPEEYIPEYKAKCPGAIDTHWVPNDPELWKIENYEIFLEARRKLLAKAANKLLDSLYAGNMEETEIQAYSTKQYDIADSEEADIENMSTWMNEHGLNDGVQNHEITDESGQVVAIIDLAWPQGVQPGLSEPIALLLNEPADVQAIVSKYGYRYYTSIEELKHYITNTHLQ
;
A
#
# COMPACT_ATOMS: atom_id res chain seq x y z
N MET A 1 13.18 34.37 6.21
CA MET A 1 12.11 34.91 5.30
C MET A 1 10.78 34.46 5.87
N ASP A 2 9.80 35.34 5.95
CA ASP A 2 8.50 34.96 6.52
C ASP A 2 7.69 34.04 5.60
N ILE A 3 6.78 33.29 6.20
CA ILE A 3 5.98 32.27 5.50
C ILE A 3 5.21 32.88 4.34
N ILE A 4 4.52 34.02 4.55
CA ILE A 4 3.69 34.62 3.50
C ILE A 4 4.50 35.07 2.28
N THR A 5 5.73 35.53 2.50
CA THR A 5 6.65 35.89 1.41
C THR A 5 7.06 34.65 0.62
N ILE A 6 7.39 33.52 1.30
CA ILE A 6 7.73 32.26 0.61
C ILE A 6 6.53 31.80 -0.23
N LEU A 7 5.31 31.82 0.32
CA LEU A 7 4.11 31.42 -0.41
C LEU A 7 3.87 32.33 -1.63
N SER A 8 4.11 33.64 -1.50
CA SER A 8 3.99 34.58 -2.61
C SER A 8 5.05 34.31 -3.70
N GLN A 9 6.25 33.91 -3.33
CA GLN A 9 7.28 33.49 -4.28
C GLN A 9 6.89 32.16 -5.01
N ILE A 10 6.17 31.27 -4.33
CA ILE A 10 5.57 30.08 -4.97
C ILE A 10 4.50 30.50 -5.98
N ASP A 11 3.62 31.44 -5.63
CA ASP A 11 2.61 31.98 -6.54
C ASP A 11 3.22 32.59 -7.82
N LEU A 12 4.36 33.26 -7.68
CA LEU A 12 5.12 33.87 -8.77
C LEU A 12 5.96 32.88 -9.58
N GLY A 13 6.09 31.63 -9.14
CA GLY A 13 6.95 30.62 -9.79
C GLY A 13 8.45 30.79 -9.54
N SER A 14 8.86 31.65 -8.59
CA SER A 14 10.26 31.80 -8.15
C SER A 14 10.70 30.70 -7.21
N TYR A 15 9.75 30.02 -6.56
CA TYR A 15 9.95 28.80 -5.80
C TYR A 15 9.15 27.69 -6.45
N ALA A 16 9.77 26.55 -6.71
CA ALA A 16 9.16 25.41 -7.36
C ALA A 16 9.62 24.10 -6.71
N MET A 17 9.01 22.99 -7.14
CA MET A 17 9.36 21.65 -6.67
C MET A 17 10.21 20.95 -7.71
N PRO A 18 11.37 20.35 -7.36
CA PRO A 18 12.13 19.56 -8.31
C PRO A 18 11.36 18.30 -8.73
N VAL A 19 11.55 17.88 -9.99
CA VAL A 19 10.87 16.69 -10.57
C VAL A 19 11.17 15.40 -9.82
N PHE A 20 12.32 15.31 -9.17
CA PHE A 20 12.73 14.11 -8.42
C PHE A 20 12.10 14.01 -7.02
N GLN A 21 11.43 15.04 -6.52
CA GLN A 21 10.74 14.97 -5.24
C GLN A 21 9.48 14.10 -5.34
N ARG A 22 9.21 13.33 -4.27
CA ARG A 22 7.96 12.56 -4.16
C ARG A 22 6.75 13.48 -4.05
N GLY A 23 5.56 12.93 -4.29
CA GLY A 23 4.29 13.62 -4.06
C GLY A 23 4.07 14.00 -2.59
N TYR A 24 2.99 14.71 -2.33
CA TYR A 24 2.56 15.06 -0.99
C TYR A 24 1.95 13.82 -0.29
N VAL A 25 2.45 13.49 0.91
CA VAL A 25 2.07 12.27 1.64
C VAL A 25 1.64 12.53 3.09
N TRP A 26 1.64 13.78 3.54
CA TRP A 26 1.19 14.08 4.90
C TRP A 26 -0.32 13.92 5.02
N ASN A 27 -0.75 13.37 6.17
CA ASN A 27 -2.15 13.29 6.57
C ASN A 27 -2.55 14.50 7.45
N ARG A 28 -3.83 14.55 7.81
CA ARG A 28 -4.43 15.62 8.63
C ARG A 28 -3.72 15.81 9.97
N ASP A 29 -3.31 14.73 10.64
CA ASP A 29 -2.65 14.82 11.94
C ASP A 29 -1.28 15.51 11.85
N GLN A 30 -0.50 15.24 10.79
CA GLN A 30 0.78 15.89 10.56
C GLN A 30 0.63 17.39 10.27
N VAL A 31 -0.39 17.78 9.49
CA VAL A 31 -0.73 19.19 9.23
C VAL A 31 -1.15 19.89 10.51
N ARG A 32 -2.03 19.27 11.30
CA ARG A 32 -2.46 19.80 12.60
C ARG A 32 -1.28 20.02 13.55
N LYS A 33 -0.38 19.04 13.66
CA LYS A 33 0.85 19.14 14.48
C LYS A 33 1.76 20.28 14.03
N LEU A 34 1.91 20.47 12.72
CA LEU A 34 2.67 21.60 12.16
C LEU A 34 2.07 22.94 12.60
N MET A 35 0.76 23.12 12.40
CA MET A 35 0.07 24.36 12.75
C MET A 35 0.11 24.64 14.26
N ASN A 36 -0.05 23.60 15.07
CA ASN A 36 0.07 23.72 16.52
C ASN A 36 1.50 24.11 16.97
N SER A 37 2.54 23.58 16.31
CA SER A 37 3.93 23.94 16.58
C SER A 37 4.19 25.42 16.26
N LEU A 38 3.72 25.88 15.11
CA LEU A 38 3.83 27.29 14.71
C LEU A 38 3.06 28.21 15.68
N TYR A 39 1.82 27.87 16.03
CA TYR A 39 1.03 28.66 16.97
C TYR A 39 1.71 28.80 18.34
N LYS A 40 2.42 27.77 18.78
CA LYS A 40 3.21 27.76 20.03
C LYS A 40 4.60 28.40 19.88
N GLY A 41 4.97 28.86 18.68
CA GLY A 41 6.29 29.43 18.42
C GLY A 41 7.44 28.39 18.43
N TYR A 42 7.12 27.11 18.25
CA TYR A 42 8.14 26.06 18.21
C TYR A 42 8.84 26.03 16.84
N PRO A 43 10.16 25.71 16.79
CA PRO A 43 10.87 25.58 15.55
C PRO A 43 10.32 24.41 14.72
N ILE A 44 10.11 24.66 13.44
CA ILE A 44 9.60 23.64 12.48
C ILE A 44 10.68 23.11 11.53
N GLY A 45 11.96 23.46 11.79
CA GLY A 45 13.09 23.12 10.92
C GLY A 45 13.32 24.14 9.81
N GLU A 46 14.39 23.93 9.07
CA GLU A 46 14.84 24.80 7.99
C GLU A 46 14.25 24.39 6.64
N LEU A 47 14.32 25.30 5.67
CA LEU A 47 14.03 25.04 4.27
C LEU A 47 15.35 24.95 3.50
N LEU A 48 15.59 23.84 2.82
CA LEU A 48 16.74 23.69 1.93
C LEU A 48 16.30 23.94 0.49
N VAL A 49 16.93 24.87 -0.20
CA VAL A 49 16.61 25.20 -1.59
C VAL A 49 17.85 25.15 -2.49
N TRP A 50 17.63 24.76 -3.73
CA TRP A 50 18.65 24.85 -4.78
C TRP A 50 18.32 26.01 -5.72
N ASN A 51 19.20 27.01 -5.74
CA ASN A 51 19.10 28.11 -6.68
C ASN A 51 19.79 27.74 -7.99
N THR A 52 19.01 27.62 -9.05
CA THR A 52 19.49 27.23 -10.37
C THR A 52 18.85 28.09 -11.47
N THR A 53 19.40 28.05 -12.68
CA THR A 53 18.78 28.70 -13.83
C THR A 53 17.47 28.00 -14.21
N THR A 54 16.52 28.77 -14.71
CA THR A 54 15.19 28.26 -15.10
C THR A 54 15.31 27.24 -16.22
N ASP A 55 15.16 25.97 -15.87
CA ASP A 55 14.98 24.86 -16.78
C ASP A 55 13.66 24.18 -16.43
N PRO A 56 12.63 24.28 -17.29
CA PRO A 56 11.33 23.68 -17.02
C PRO A 56 11.41 22.17 -16.75
N SER A 57 12.43 21.49 -17.29
CA SER A 57 12.64 20.05 -17.09
C SER A 57 13.04 19.68 -15.66
N LEU A 58 13.56 20.62 -14.87
CA LEU A 58 13.97 20.41 -13.49
C LEU A 58 12.87 20.62 -12.46
N SER A 59 11.72 21.20 -12.86
CA SER A 59 10.62 21.53 -11.96
C SER A 59 9.35 20.78 -12.28
N ARG A 60 8.58 20.49 -11.22
CA ARG A 60 7.24 19.90 -11.33
C ARG A 60 6.17 21.00 -11.40
N GLY A 61 5.13 20.80 -12.23
CA GLY A 61 3.93 21.62 -12.32
C GLY A 61 3.75 22.31 -13.67
N ASP A 62 2.50 22.63 -14.01
CA ASP A 62 2.07 23.13 -15.33
C ASP A 62 2.19 24.66 -15.50
N GLY A 63 2.89 25.34 -14.60
CA GLY A 63 3.03 26.80 -14.68
C GLY A 63 4.34 27.23 -15.30
N PRO A 64 4.34 28.36 -16.05
CA PRO A 64 5.60 28.95 -16.47
C PRO A 64 6.41 29.38 -15.24
N LEU A 65 7.64 28.92 -15.18
CA LEU A 65 8.60 29.44 -14.21
C LEU A 65 8.96 30.88 -14.55
N THR A 66 9.28 31.67 -13.54
CA THR A 66 9.82 33.02 -13.77
C THR A 66 11.13 32.91 -14.56
N PRO A 67 11.30 33.59 -15.70
CA PRO A 67 12.57 33.61 -16.41
C PRO A 67 13.71 34.07 -15.50
N GLY A 68 14.83 33.35 -15.54
CA GLY A 68 16.01 33.63 -14.70
C GLY A 68 16.31 32.50 -13.71
N ASN A 69 16.62 32.85 -12.47
CA ASN A 69 16.91 31.86 -11.43
C ASN A 69 15.62 31.42 -10.73
N VAL A 70 15.49 30.12 -10.44
CA VAL A 70 14.44 29.50 -9.65
C VAL A 70 15.03 28.84 -8.41
N ASN A 71 14.30 28.87 -7.30
CA ASN A 71 14.62 28.17 -6.06
C ASN A 71 13.83 26.86 -5.98
N LEU A 72 14.50 25.75 -6.21
CA LEU A 72 13.86 24.42 -6.11
C LEU A 72 13.93 23.95 -4.67
N ILE A 73 12.77 23.66 -4.07
CA ILE A 73 12.65 23.22 -2.67
C ILE A 73 13.14 21.77 -2.56
N LEU A 74 14.31 21.58 -1.94
CA LEU A 74 14.92 20.27 -1.70
C LEU A 74 14.39 19.62 -0.42
N ASP A 75 14.38 20.35 0.70
CA ASP A 75 13.76 19.90 1.96
C ASP A 75 12.74 20.91 2.48
N GLY A 76 11.76 20.41 3.21
CA GLY A 76 10.63 21.21 3.69
C GLY A 76 9.40 21.19 2.78
N GLN A 77 9.40 20.38 1.71
CA GLN A 77 8.30 20.26 0.75
C GLN A 77 6.95 20.04 1.44
N GLN A 78 6.83 19.03 2.30
CA GLN A 78 5.56 18.69 2.95
C GLN A 78 5.05 19.84 3.81
N ARG A 79 5.96 20.52 4.53
CA ARG A 79 5.65 21.70 5.36
C ARG A 79 5.16 22.86 4.51
N MET A 80 5.87 23.21 3.45
CA MET A 80 5.50 24.34 2.58
C MET A 80 4.19 24.09 1.83
N THR A 81 3.97 22.85 1.34
CA THR A 81 2.71 22.45 0.71
C THR A 81 1.54 22.53 1.68
N SER A 82 1.72 22.07 2.93
CA SER A 82 0.69 22.16 3.98
C SER A 82 0.36 23.61 4.32
N LEU A 83 1.38 24.45 4.53
CA LEU A 83 1.19 25.88 4.83
C LEU A 83 0.51 26.62 3.66
N TYR A 84 0.90 26.31 2.43
CA TYR A 84 0.25 26.85 1.25
C TYR A 84 -1.24 26.46 1.23
N GLY A 85 -1.54 25.17 1.40
CA GLY A 85 -2.90 24.66 1.39
C GLY A 85 -3.78 25.23 2.50
N VAL A 86 -3.27 25.31 3.74
CA VAL A 86 -4.01 25.88 4.88
C VAL A 86 -4.22 27.40 4.71
N ILE A 87 -3.20 28.14 4.28
CA ILE A 87 -3.26 29.61 4.20
C ILE A 87 -4.00 30.08 2.94
N ARG A 88 -3.74 29.45 1.77
CA ARG A 88 -4.37 29.80 0.49
C ARG A 88 -5.71 29.09 0.27
N GLY A 89 -5.96 27.96 0.96
CA GLY A 89 -7.17 27.16 0.82
C GLY A 89 -7.26 26.35 -0.48
N VAL A 90 -6.16 26.30 -1.22
CA VAL A 90 -6.01 25.55 -2.49
C VAL A 90 -4.60 24.95 -2.55
N PRO A 91 -4.38 23.85 -3.26
CA PRO A 91 -3.04 23.30 -3.43
C PRO A 91 -2.17 24.22 -4.33
N PRO A 92 -0.82 24.19 -4.16
CA PRO A 92 0.09 24.90 -5.06
C PRO A 92 0.14 24.22 -6.44
N LYS A 93 0.59 24.94 -7.48
CA LYS A 93 0.63 24.45 -8.88
C LYS A 93 1.43 23.16 -9.08
N PHE A 94 2.46 22.90 -8.27
CA PHE A 94 3.28 21.69 -8.30
C PHE A 94 2.69 20.54 -7.47
N PHE A 95 1.47 20.64 -7.02
CA PHE A 95 0.87 19.67 -6.11
C PHE A 95 0.62 18.32 -6.78
N ASP A 96 1.01 17.25 -6.09
CA ASP A 96 0.77 15.86 -6.47
C ASP A 96 0.49 15.08 -5.17
N GLY A 97 -0.78 14.84 -4.86
CA GLY A 97 -1.20 14.19 -3.62
C GLY A 97 -2.66 14.44 -3.24
N ASN A 98 -3.00 14.28 -1.98
CA ASN A 98 -4.35 14.45 -1.47
C ASN A 98 -4.56 15.81 -0.79
N ALA A 99 -5.31 16.69 -1.42
CA ALA A 99 -5.63 18.04 -0.88
C ALA A 99 -6.50 17.98 0.39
N ASN A 100 -7.26 16.91 0.62
CA ASN A 100 -8.09 16.75 1.82
C ASN A 100 -7.26 16.69 3.11
N SER A 101 -5.96 16.44 3.00
CA SER A 101 -5.05 16.41 4.16
C SER A 101 -4.83 17.77 4.81
N PHE A 102 -5.07 18.89 4.10
CA PHE A 102 -4.88 20.25 4.64
C PHE A 102 -6.12 21.17 4.50
N THR A 103 -7.19 20.71 3.85
CA THR A 103 -8.44 21.47 3.75
C THR A 103 -9.33 21.24 4.96
N GLY A 104 -10.11 22.27 5.34
CA GLY A 104 -11.06 22.16 6.44
C GLY A 104 -10.42 22.16 7.84
N LEU A 105 -9.28 22.83 8.02
CA LEU A 105 -8.68 23.01 9.34
C LEU A 105 -9.36 24.16 10.08
N TYR A 106 -9.82 23.90 11.31
CA TYR A 106 -10.47 24.83 12.21
C TYR A 106 -9.63 25.04 13.47
N PHE A 107 -9.87 26.15 14.14
CA PHE A 107 -9.21 26.50 15.39
C PHE A 107 -10.25 26.91 16.43
N ASN A 108 -10.15 26.37 17.63
CA ASN A 108 -10.97 26.77 18.78
C ASN A 108 -10.29 27.96 19.48
N VAL A 109 -10.97 29.10 19.54
CA VAL A 109 -10.39 30.31 20.13
C VAL A 109 -10.41 30.30 21.67
N GLU A 110 -11.23 29.45 22.32
CA GLU A 110 -11.29 29.31 23.77
C GLU A 110 -10.23 28.32 24.27
N ASP A 111 -10.12 27.14 23.62
CA ASP A 111 -9.19 26.08 24.02
C ASP A 111 -7.81 26.22 23.36
N GLU A 112 -7.65 27.12 22.39
CA GLU A 112 -6.46 27.33 21.58
C GLU A 112 -5.95 26.04 20.90
N THR A 113 -6.88 25.25 20.30
CA THR A 113 -6.61 23.95 19.68
C THR A 113 -7.01 23.89 18.23
N PHE A 114 -6.25 23.14 17.42
CA PHE A 114 -6.55 22.89 16.01
C PHE A 114 -7.24 21.52 15.84
N GLU A 115 -8.34 21.51 15.08
CA GLU A 115 -9.02 20.29 14.65
C GLU A 115 -9.50 20.43 13.20
N PHE A 116 -9.64 19.33 12.51
CA PHE A 116 -10.34 19.35 11.22
C PHE A 116 -11.85 19.38 11.47
N TYR A 117 -12.59 19.97 10.53
CA TYR A 117 -14.02 20.23 10.68
C TYR A 117 -14.79 18.97 11.12
N MET A 118 -15.63 19.14 12.13
CA MET A 118 -16.57 18.16 12.65
C MET A 118 -17.92 18.84 12.86
N ALA A 119 -18.92 18.52 12.02
CA ALA A 119 -20.22 19.19 12.06
C ALA A 119 -20.90 19.10 13.45
N ALA A 120 -20.81 17.95 14.11
CA ALA A 120 -21.41 17.74 15.44
C ALA A 120 -20.84 18.66 16.54
N LYS A 121 -19.59 19.10 16.40
CA LYS A 121 -18.88 19.92 17.40
C LYS A 121 -18.81 21.40 17.01
N MET A 122 -18.71 21.69 15.72
CA MET A 122 -18.31 22.99 15.20
C MET A 122 -19.44 23.78 14.55
N LYS A 123 -20.48 23.08 14.05
CA LYS A 123 -21.62 23.72 13.40
C LYS A 123 -22.34 24.63 14.38
N ASN A 124 -22.47 25.91 14.01
CA ASN A 124 -23.09 26.96 14.84
C ASN A 124 -22.38 27.24 16.18
N ASN A 125 -21.14 26.82 16.37
CA ASN A 125 -20.34 27.16 17.54
C ASN A 125 -19.35 28.27 17.20
N PRO A 126 -19.52 29.52 17.74
CA PRO A 126 -18.67 30.65 17.40
C PRO A 126 -17.22 30.50 17.86
N ALA A 127 -16.95 29.61 18.83
CA ALA A 127 -15.59 29.33 19.28
C ALA A 127 -14.72 28.65 18.20
N TRP A 128 -15.33 27.98 17.20
CA TRP A 128 -14.63 27.32 16.11
C TRP A 128 -14.57 28.18 14.87
N ILE A 129 -13.39 28.52 14.42
CA ILE A 129 -13.16 29.38 13.26
C ILE A 129 -12.36 28.63 12.16
N SER A 130 -12.68 28.91 10.92
CA SER A 130 -11.89 28.44 9.78
C SER A 130 -10.53 29.12 9.77
N VAL A 131 -9.46 28.34 9.85
CA VAL A 131 -8.08 28.86 9.79
C VAL A 131 -7.83 29.53 8.45
N THR A 132 -8.26 28.91 7.35
CA THR A 132 -8.10 29.44 6.00
C THR A 132 -8.78 30.81 5.84
N ASP A 133 -10.01 30.97 6.33
CA ASP A 133 -10.76 32.23 6.19
C ASP A 133 -10.12 33.36 7.00
N LEU A 134 -9.68 33.06 8.22
CA LEU A 134 -8.94 34.01 9.04
C LEU A 134 -7.63 34.44 8.34
N MET A 135 -6.84 33.48 7.87
CA MET A 135 -5.54 33.75 7.23
C MET A 135 -5.67 34.57 5.94
N LYS A 136 -6.73 34.35 5.15
CA LYS A 136 -7.05 35.14 3.94
C LYS A 136 -7.51 36.57 4.26
N THR A 137 -8.36 36.68 5.25
CA THR A 137 -9.04 37.96 5.57
C THR A 137 -8.17 38.84 6.49
N GLY A 138 -7.35 38.21 7.33
CA GLY A 138 -6.60 38.85 8.42
C GLY A 138 -7.47 39.07 9.67
N ALA A 139 -6.88 38.96 10.84
CA ALA A 139 -7.57 38.90 12.14
C ALA A 139 -8.56 40.11 12.34
N SER A 140 -8.12 41.34 12.01
CA SER A 140 -8.94 42.53 12.22
C SER A 140 -10.20 42.55 11.32
N ASN A 141 -10.05 42.28 10.04
CA ASN A 141 -11.16 42.22 9.09
C ASN A 141 -12.10 41.05 9.39
N TYR A 142 -11.52 39.87 9.71
CA TYR A 142 -12.28 38.68 10.10
C TYR A 142 -13.18 38.98 11.31
N MET A 143 -12.61 39.54 12.35
CA MET A 143 -13.36 39.92 13.54
C MET A 143 -14.48 40.94 13.21
N GLN A 144 -14.18 41.97 12.42
CA GLN A 144 -15.19 42.97 11.99
C GLN A 144 -16.35 42.31 11.25
N GLN A 145 -16.07 41.39 10.33
CA GLN A 145 -17.10 40.64 9.62
C GLN A 145 -17.97 39.84 10.58
N ARG A 146 -17.35 39.09 11.51
CA ARG A 146 -18.07 38.28 12.52
C ARG A 146 -18.95 39.13 13.44
N MET A 147 -18.48 40.31 13.85
CA MET A 147 -19.29 41.22 14.67
C MET A 147 -20.49 41.80 13.91
N ILE A 148 -20.39 41.94 12.58
CA ILE A 148 -21.51 42.39 11.74
C ILE A 148 -22.51 41.24 11.53
N GLU A 149 -22.02 40.02 11.27
CA GLU A 149 -22.84 38.82 11.02
C GLU A 149 -23.55 38.35 12.30
N ASP A 150 -22.89 38.46 13.45
CA ASP A 150 -23.39 38.03 14.74
C ASP A 150 -23.13 39.08 15.84
N PRO A 151 -23.95 40.16 15.87
CA PRO A 151 -23.80 41.27 16.83
C PRO A 151 -23.97 40.84 18.29
N GLN A 152 -24.68 39.73 18.55
CA GLN A 152 -24.91 39.25 19.91
C GLN A 152 -23.60 38.70 20.54
N ASN A 153 -22.69 38.21 19.73
CA ASN A 153 -21.38 37.69 20.16
C ASN A 153 -20.24 38.73 20.00
N ALA A 154 -20.52 40.01 19.82
CA ALA A 154 -19.50 41.05 19.65
C ALA A 154 -18.48 41.08 20.80
N THR A 155 -18.94 40.96 22.07
CA THR A 155 -18.07 40.92 23.25
C THR A 155 -17.14 39.71 23.22
N PHE A 156 -17.63 38.54 22.79
CA PHE A 156 -16.85 37.34 22.59
C PHE A 156 -15.68 37.56 21.60
N TRP A 157 -15.96 38.17 20.44
CA TRP A 157 -14.93 38.44 19.45
C TRP A 157 -13.87 39.42 19.95
N ILE A 158 -14.29 40.48 20.67
CA ILE A 158 -13.36 41.46 21.26
C ILE A 158 -12.44 40.78 22.28
N SER A 159 -12.97 39.93 23.14
CA SER A 159 -12.17 39.24 24.17
C SER A 159 -11.14 38.26 23.58
N HIS A 160 -11.39 37.70 22.39
CA HIS A 160 -10.48 36.76 21.74
C HIS A 160 -9.57 37.39 20.67
N MET A 161 -9.57 38.73 20.55
CA MET A 161 -8.76 39.41 19.54
C MET A 161 -7.26 39.11 19.63
N ALA A 162 -6.70 38.92 20.82
CA ALA A 162 -5.31 38.58 21.03
C ALA A 162 -4.98 37.17 20.48
N VAL A 163 -5.91 36.22 20.65
CA VAL A 163 -5.81 34.85 20.13
C VAL A 163 -5.88 34.86 18.61
N LEU A 164 -6.82 35.60 18.02
CA LEU A 164 -6.95 35.75 16.56
C LEU A 164 -5.69 36.37 15.94
N ASN A 165 -5.13 37.41 16.58
CA ASN A 165 -3.89 38.04 16.11
C ASN A 165 -2.69 37.08 16.19
N ARG A 166 -2.61 36.25 17.26
CA ARG A 166 -1.56 35.25 17.38
C ARG A 166 -1.68 34.20 16.26
N LEU A 167 -2.89 33.74 15.99
CA LEU A 167 -3.14 32.77 14.92
C LEU A 167 -2.80 33.36 13.54
N ASP A 168 -3.25 34.58 13.25
CA ASP A 168 -2.95 35.29 12.00
C ASP A 168 -1.43 35.58 11.87
N GLY A 169 -0.76 35.80 13.00
CA GLY A 169 0.68 36.04 13.08
C GLY A 169 1.55 34.89 12.58
N ILE A 170 1.01 33.67 12.49
CA ILE A 170 1.74 32.50 11.94
C ILE A 170 2.29 32.80 10.56
N LYS A 171 1.54 33.49 9.68
CA LYS A 171 1.97 33.80 8.31
C LYS A 171 3.20 34.71 8.25
N ASN A 172 3.48 35.45 9.32
CA ASN A 172 4.60 36.38 9.44
C ASN A 172 5.81 35.78 10.19
N MET A 173 5.73 34.48 10.54
CA MET A 173 6.86 33.80 11.19
C MET A 173 7.96 33.51 10.17
N ASP A 174 9.21 33.74 10.60
CA ASP A 174 10.39 33.47 9.78
C ASP A 174 10.74 31.97 9.72
N ILE A 175 11.02 31.52 8.51
CA ILE A 175 11.66 30.21 8.26
C ILE A 175 13.09 30.47 7.81
N HIS A 176 14.05 29.76 8.42
CA HIS A 176 15.43 29.77 7.98
C HIS A 176 15.57 29.03 6.65
N ILE A 177 16.24 29.67 5.68
CA ILE A 177 16.42 29.10 4.33
C ILE A 177 17.91 28.89 4.10
N GLN A 178 18.30 27.64 3.87
CA GLN A 178 19.63 27.29 3.39
C GLN A 178 19.60 27.20 1.87
N THR A 179 20.51 27.89 1.20
CA THR A 179 20.56 27.93 -0.26
C THR A 179 21.81 27.25 -0.79
N VAL A 180 21.61 26.22 -1.62
CA VAL A 180 22.66 25.63 -2.46
C VAL A 180 22.69 26.40 -3.77
N SER A 181 23.84 26.96 -4.15
CA SER A 181 24.01 27.73 -5.39
C SER A 181 25.40 27.53 -5.97
N GLY A 182 25.57 27.78 -7.26
CA GLY A 182 26.82 27.68 -7.99
C GLY A 182 26.70 26.87 -9.28
N ALA A 183 27.45 27.24 -10.31
CA ALA A 183 27.43 26.55 -11.61
C ALA A 183 28.00 25.12 -11.55
N ASP A 184 28.73 24.79 -10.49
CA ASP A 184 29.27 23.45 -10.20
C ASP A 184 28.26 22.52 -9.51
N LYS A 185 27.12 23.06 -9.10
CA LYS A 185 26.07 22.30 -8.39
C LYS A 185 25.13 21.63 -9.40
N THR A 186 25.64 20.54 -9.98
CA THR A 186 24.80 19.66 -10.82
C THR A 186 23.76 18.93 -10.00
N ILE A 187 22.79 18.32 -10.66
CA ILE A 187 21.74 17.52 -10.01
C ILE A 187 22.32 16.43 -9.10
N ASP A 188 23.41 15.78 -9.52
CA ASP A 188 24.07 14.71 -8.74
C ASP A 188 24.64 15.25 -7.43
N VAL A 189 25.33 16.40 -7.49
CA VAL A 189 25.91 17.08 -6.32
C VAL A 189 24.83 17.56 -5.37
N VAL A 190 23.74 18.12 -5.90
CA VAL A 190 22.62 18.63 -5.11
C VAL A 190 21.91 17.49 -4.35
N VAL A 191 21.77 16.35 -4.98
CA VAL A 191 21.16 15.17 -4.33
C VAL A 191 22.09 14.55 -3.31
N GLU A 192 23.40 14.55 -3.53
CA GLU A 192 24.35 14.15 -2.50
C GLU A 192 24.23 15.06 -1.27
N ILE A 193 24.18 16.38 -1.46
CA ILE A 193 23.95 17.36 -0.39
C ILE A 193 22.62 17.06 0.33
N PHE A 194 21.53 16.86 -0.42
CA PHE A 194 20.23 16.53 0.15
C PHE A 194 20.28 15.27 1.03
N ASN A 195 20.89 14.19 0.53
CA ASN A 195 20.99 12.93 1.27
C ASN A 195 21.87 13.06 2.53
N ASN A 196 22.90 13.90 2.49
CA ASN A 196 23.78 14.14 3.63
C ASN A 196 23.07 14.98 4.72
N VAL A 197 22.32 16.01 4.32
CA VAL A 197 21.55 16.86 5.24
C VAL A 197 20.39 16.07 5.86
N ASN A 198 19.70 15.22 5.08
CA ASN A 198 18.55 14.43 5.53
C ASN A 198 18.94 13.06 6.14
N SER A 199 20.05 12.97 6.85
CA SER A 199 20.52 11.71 7.46
C SER A 199 19.50 11.05 8.42
N GLY A 200 18.56 11.80 8.99
CA GLY A 200 17.47 11.32 9.85
C GLY A 200 16.08 11.24 9.17
N GLY A 201 15.95 11.64 7.90
CA GLY A 201 14.71 11.70 7.15
C GLY A 201 14.61 10.67 6.00
N THR A 202 13.64 10.86 5.10
CA THR A 202 13.50 10.03 3.90
C THR A 202 14.57 10.43 2.88
N LYS A 203 15.54 9.55 2.64
CA LYS A 203 16.57 9.73 1.62
C LYS A 203 15.96 9.61 0.22
N LEU A 204 16.44 10.40 -0.73
CA LEU A 204 16.18 10.15 -2.14
C LEU A 204 16.80 8.82 -2.56
N SER A 205 15.99 7.99 -3.23
CA SER A 205 16.50 6.75 -3.77
C SER A 205 17.38 7.00 -5.00
N LYS A 206 18.24 6.04 -5.33
CA LYS A 206 19.01 6.10 -6.58
C LYS A 206 18.09 6.10 -7.81
N GLY A 207 16.89 5.51 -7.69
CA GLY A 207 15.84 5.53 -8.71
C GLY A 207 15.30 6.95 -8.95
N ASP A 208 15.03 7.71 -7.89
CA ASP A 208 14.56 9.09 -8.01
C ASP A 208 15.57 9.98 -8.74
N LEU A 209 16.87 9.76 -8.51
CA LEU A 209 17.97 10.44 -9.20
C LEU A 209 17.97 10.20 -10.70
N VAL A 210 17.90 8.93 -11.08
CA VAL A 210 17.93 8.56 -12.50
C VAL A 210 16.66 9.01 -13.20
N LEU A 211 15.50 8.94 -12.51
CA LEU A 211 14.27 9.49 -13.04
C LEU A 211 14.37 11.00 -13.27
N ALA A 212 15.02 11.74 -12.37
CA ALA A 212 15.25 13.17 -12.54
C ALA A 212 16.09 13.48 -13.79
N LYS A 213 17.18 12.72 -14.01
CA LYS A 213 17.99 12.83 -15.23
C LYS A 213 17.18 12.55 -16.49
N ILE A 214 16.39 11.48 -16.48
CA ILE A 214 15.52 11.10 -17.61
C ILE A 214 14.52 12.23 -17.89
N CYS A 215 13.85 12.77 -16.86
CA CYS A 215 12.92 13.87 -17.00
C CYS A 215 13.59 15.18 -17.48
N GLY A 216 14.87 15.36 -17.20
CA GLY A 216 15.65 16.50 -17.70
C GLY A 216 15.74 16.55 -19.23
N GLU A 217 15.82 15.41 -19.88
CA GLU A 217 15.89 15.30 -21.36
C GLU A 217 14.54 14.85 -21.99
N TRP A 218 13.64 14.27 -21.18
CA TRP A 218 12.32 13.81 -21.56
C TRP A 218 11.29 14.17 -20.48
N PRO A 219 10.72 15.38 -20.50
CA PRO A 219 9.84 15.90 -19.45
C PRO A 219 8.63 15.01 -19.15
N GLU A 220 8.05 14.35 -20.18
CA GLU A 220 6.87 13.51 -20.04
C GLU A 220 7.16 12.11 -19.48
N ALA A 221 8.43 11.75 -19.26
CA ALA A 221 8.85 10.40 -18.87
C ALA A 221 8.11 9.88 -17.61
N ARG A 222 7.99 10.73 -16.60
CA ARG A 222 7.29 10.39 -15.35
C ARG A 222 5.82 10.05 -15.59
N ASP A 223 5.15 10.82 -16.43
CA ASP A 223 3.71 10.63 -16.71
C ASP A 223 3.49 9.38 -17.56
N GLU A 224 4.37 9.11 -18.53
CA GLU A 224 4.32 7.87 -19.31
C GLU A 224 4.54 6.62 -18.42
N MET A 225 5.49 6.68 -17.46
CA MET A 225 5.71 5.61 -16.49
C MET A 225 4.52 5.47 -15.53
N LYS A 226 3.93 6.58 -15.07
CA LYS A 226 2.70 6.55 -14.24
C LYS A 226 1.53 5.91 -14.97
N LYS A 227 1.33 6.17 -16.26
CA LYS A 227 0.29 5.50 -17.07
C LYS A 227 0.46 3.98 -17.08
N ILE A 228 1.69 3.49 -17.20
CA ILE A 228 1.99 2.05 -17.14
C ILE A 228 1.65 1.50 -15.75
N LEU A 229 2.07 2.17 -14.67
CA LEU A 229 1.74 1.75 -13.31
C LEU A 229 0.23 1.76 -13.04
N THR A 230 -0.47 2.79 -13.50
CA THR A 230 -1.95 2.87 -13.41
C THR A 230 -2.63 1.73 -14.18
N LYS A 231 -2.12 1.37 -15.37
CA LYS A 231 -2.62 0.21 -16.12
C LYS A 231 -2.53 -1.09 -15.31
N TYR A 232 -1.39 -1.31 -14.63
CA TYR A 232 -1.21 -2.48 -13.77
C TYR A 232 -2.08 -2.42 -12.52
N HIS A 233 -2.21 -1.25 -11.91
CA HIS A 233 -3.09 -1.06 -10.75
C HIS A 233 -4.55 -1.40 -11.08
N VAL A 234 -5.07 -0.92 -12.20
CA VAL A 234 -6.41 -1.27 -12.70
C VAL A 234 -6.55 -2.78 -12.98
N ALA A 235 -5.44 -3.44 -13.36
CA ALA A 235 -5.39 -4.89 -13.55
C ALA A 235 -5.20 -5.67 -12.23
N GLY A 236 -5.21 -5.01 -11.06
CA GLY A 236 -5.07 -5.65 -9.76
C GLY A 236 -3.64 -5.90 -9.29
N TYR A 237 -2.65 -5.20 -9.87
CA TYR A 237 -1.24 -5.31 -9.49
C TYR A 237 -0.67 -3.98 -9.01
N ASP A 238 -0.04 -3.95 -7.84
CA ASP A 238 0.57 -2.76 -7.26
C ASP A 238 2.08 -2.77 -7.44
N PHE A 239 2.56 -1.97 -8.40
CA PHE A 239 3.98 -1.80 -8.66
C PHE A 239 4.43 -0.36 -8.38
N THR A 240 5.66 -0.21 -7.90
CA THR A 240 6.25 1.09 -7.62
C THR A 240 7.05 1.64 -8.80
N MET A 241 7.27 2.96 -8.81
CA MET A 241 8.12 3.62 -9.79
C MET A 241 9.55 3.07 -9.78
N ASP A 242 10.12 2.82 -8.60
CA ASP A 242 11.46 2.21 -8.44
C ASP A 242 11.54 0.82 -9.09
N TRP A 243 10.48 0.02 -8.91
CA TRP A 243 10.41 -1.31 -9.52
C TRP A 243 10.35 -1.23 -11.05
N LEU A 244 9.52 -0.33 -11.62
CA LEU A 244 9.42 -0.14 -13.08
C LEU A 244 10.73 0.35 -13.68
N LEU A 245 11.38 1.32 -13.04
CA LEU A 245 12.72 1.80 -13.43
C LEU A 245 13.75 0.66 -13.39
N ARG A 246 13.66 -0.25 -12.43
CA ARG A 246 14.56 -1.38 -12.32
C ARG A 246 14.30 -2.41 -13.42
N CYS A 247 13.05 -2.66 -13.77
CA CYS A 247 12.69 -3.47 -14.95
C CYS A 247 13.28 -2.88 -16.23
N LEU A 248 13.13 -1.57 -16.44
CA LEU A 248 13.67 -0.85 -17.58
C LEU A 248 15.21 -0.88 -17.62
N THR A 249 15.85 -0.72 -16.45
CA THR A 249 17.32 -0.82 -16.32
C THR A 249 17.81 -2.19 -16.74
N VAL A 250 17.20 -3.26 -16.24
CA VAL A 250 17.58 -4.63 -16.57
C VAL A 250 17.26 -4.95 -18.03
N TYR A 251 16.12 -4.48 -18.55
CA TYR A 251 15.79 -4.62 -19.97
C TYR A 251 16.88 -4.06 -20.87
N LEU A 252 17.37 -2.85 -20.60
CA LEU A 252 18.37 -2.16 -21.40
C LEU A 252 19.80 -2.71 -21.17
N THR A 253 20.18 -2.93 -19.93
CA THR A 253 21.59 -3.12 -19.56
C THR A 253 21.92 -4.54 -19.09
N GLY A 254 20.95 -5.34 -18.68
CA GLY A 254 21.15 -6.62 -18.00
C GLY A 254 21.72 -6.48 -16.59
N GLN A 255 21.75 -5.28 -16.02
CA GLN A 255 22.25 -4.98 -14.68
C GLN A 255 21.18 -4.34 -13.80
N PRO A 256 21.22 -4.53 -12.47
CA PRO A 256 20.20 -3.99 -11.58
C PRO A 256 20.48 -2.55 -11.13
N TYR A 257 21.64 -2.00 -11.45
CA TYR A 257 22.12 -0.73 -10.93
C TYR A 257 21.62 0.45 -11.75
N PHE A 258 20.96 1.40 -11.13
CA PHE A 258 20.41 2.59 -11.79
C PHE A 258 21.46 3.48 -12.47
N ASN A 259 22.71 3.49 -11.98
CA ASN A 259 23.79 4.22 -12.66
C ASN A 259 24.04 3.70 -14.08
N ALA A 260 23.78 2.41 -14.35
CA ALA A 260 23.87 1.86 -15.69
C ALA A 260 22.82 2.47 -16.64
N LEU A 261 21.59 2.71 -16.15
CA LEU A 261 20.55 3.38 -16.91
C LEU A 261 20.90 4.84 -17.21
N GLY A 262 21.54 5.54 -16.30
CA GLY A 262 22.00 6.93 -16.45
C GLY A 262 23.08 7.13 -17.53
N GLN A 263 23.63 6.06 -18.10
CA GLN A 263 24.58 6.11 -19.23
C GLN A 263 23.90 5.84 -20.59
N ILE A 264 22.63 5.46 -20.61
CA ILE A 264 21.89 5.13 -21.83
C ILE A 264 21.32 6.41 -22.45
N PRO A 265 21.44 6.60 -23.78
CA PRO A 265 20.82 7.72 -24.47
C PRO A 265 19.30 7.75 -24.26
N ILE A 266 18.75 8.94 -24.06
CA ILE A 266 17.32 9.12 -23.75
C ILE A 266 16.42 8.56 -24.87
N THR A 267 16.85 8.63 -26.12
CA THR A 267 16.15 8.06 -27.27
C THR A 267 15.98 6.54 -27.16
N GLU A 268 16.98 5.85 -26.62
CA GLU A 268 16.93 4.40 -26.39
C GLU A 268 16.02 4.08 -25.19
N ILE A 269 16.09 4.87 -24.10
CA ILE A 269 15.21 4.75 -22.95
C ILE A 269 13.75 4.89 -23.36
N LYS A 270 13.44 5.93 -24.15
CA LYS A 270 12.09 6.19 -24.68
C LYS A 270 11.58 5.05 -25.55
N ALA A 271 12.44 4.49 -26.41
CA ALA A 271 12.09 3.35 -27.27
C ALA A 271 11.96 2.02 -26.50
N ALA A 272 12.65 1.89 -25.35
CA ALA A 272 12.63 0.67 -24.53
C ALA A 272 11.43 0.60 -23.59
N LEU A 273 10.90 1.73 -23.13
CA LEU A 273 9.81 1.77 -22.13
C LEU A 273 8.58 0.93 -22.58
N PRO A 274 7.99 1.10 -23.78
CA PRO A 274 6.85 0.27 -24.21
C PRO A 274 7.22 -1.20 -24.40
N LYS A 275 8.48 -1.51 -24.74
CA LYS A 275 8.95 -2.89 -24.85
C LYS A 275 9.13 -3.54 -23.49
N THR A 276 9.59 -2.78 -22.50
CA THR A 276 9.68 -3.22 -21.10
C THR A 276 8.28 -3.54 -20.57
N ASP A 277 7.30 -2.67 -20.84
CA ASP A 277 5.90 -2.91 -20.50
C ASP A 277 5.36 -4.22 -21.10
N LEU A 278 5.65 -4.47 -22.38
CA LEU A 278 5.25 -5.72 -23.03
C LEU A 278 5.88 -6.96 -22.36
N ILE A 279 7.16 -6.91 -22.01
CA ILE A 279 7.86 -8.04 -21.37
C ILE A 279 7.37 -8.26 -19.94
N ILE A 280 7.07 -7.20 -19.19
CA ILE A 280 6.41 -7.32 -17.88
C ILE A 280 5.08 -8.05 -18.05
N GLY A 281 4.25 -7.63 -19.00
CA GLY A 281 3.00 -8.30 -19.34
C GLY A 281 3.19 -9.79 -19.65
N THR A 282 4.17 -10.12 -20.47
CA THR A 282 4.50 -11.52 -20.79
C THR A 282 4.84 -12.34 -19.55
N CYS A 283 5.63 -11.80 -18.62
CA CYS A 283 5.92 -12.49 -17.36
C CYS A 283 4.65 -12.71 -16.52
N LEU A 284 3.79 -11.70 -16.41
CA LEU A 284 2.53 -11.80 -15.68
C LEU A 284 1.55 -12.79 -16.33
N ASP A 285 1.48 -12.81 -17.66
CA ASP A 285 0.66 -13.77 -18.42
C ASP A 285 1.06 -15.21 -18.12
N HIS A 286 2.35 -15.51 -18.10
CA HIS A 286 2.85 -16.84 -17.76
C HIS A 286 2.65 -17.18 -16.28
N ILE A 287 2.90 -16.24 -15.37
CA ILE A 287 2.67 -16.42 -13.92
C ILE A 287 1.18 -16.67 -13.65
N GLY A 288 0.29 -15.85 -14.21
CA GLY A 288 -1.16 -15.99 -14.05
C GLY A 288 -1.69 -17.28 -14.66
N SER A 289 -1.35 -17.56 -15.91
CA SER A 289 -1.89 -18.73 -16.63
C SER A 289 -1.36 -20.07 -16.11
N ARG A 290 -0.05 -20.15 -15.84
CA ARG A 290 0.59 -21.42 -15.41
C ARG A 290 0.51 -21.68 -13.92
N LEU A 291 0.54 -20.62 -13.08
CA LEU A 291 0.55 -20.76 -11.61
C LEU A 291 -0.77 -20.31 -10.97
N GLY A 292 -1.67 -19.69 -11.72
CA GLY A 292 -2.91 -19.13 -11.18
C GLY A 292 -2.70 -17.88 -10.31
N LEU A 293 -1.49 -17.31 -10.26
CA LEU A 293 -1.15 -16.14 -9.45
C LEU A 293 -1.47 -14.84 -10.20
N ASP A 294 -2.70 -14.44 -10.16
CA ASP A 294 -3.32 -13.50 -11.09
C ASP A 294 -3.66 -12.10 -10.50
N HIS A 295 -3.27 -11.82 -9.25
CA HIS A 295 -3.44 -10.51 -8.62
C HIS A 295 -2.38 -10.23 -7.53
N ALA A 296 -2.27 -8.97 -7.08
CA ALA A 296 -1.20 -8.50 -6.18
C ALA A 296 -1.06 -9.30 -4.87
N ARG A 297 -2.17 -9.73 -4.26
CA ARG A 297 -2.15 -10.48 -2.99
C ARG A 297 -1.50 -11.85 -3.08
N VAL A 298 -1.56 -12.47 -4.26
CA VAL A 298 -0.96 -13.80 -4.51
C VAL A 298 0.30 -13.72 -5.35
N LEU A 299 0.59 -12.56 -5.94
CA LEU A 299 1.83 -12.33 -6.68
C LEU A 299 2.99 -12.16 -5.71
N GLY A 300 3.64 -13.26 -5.35
CA GLY A 300 4.83 -13.23 -4.51
C GLY A 300 6.06 -12.70 -5.26
N GLY A 301 6.97 -12.01 -4.54
CA GLY A 301 8.31 -11.73 -5.02
C GLY A 301 8.41 -10.89 -6.29
N VAL A 302 7.82 -9.70 -6.32
CA VAL A 302 7.81 -8.81 -7.51
C VAL A 302 9.21 -8.57 -8.10
N PHE A 303 10.27 -8.58 -7.28
CA PHE A 303 11.65 -8.45 -7.76
C PHE A 303 12.18 -9.70 -8.49
N ALA A 304 11.56 -10.86 -8.31
CA ALA A 304 11.88 -12.03 -9.12
C ALA A 304 11.50 -11.82 -10.61
N ILE A 305 10.45 -11.03 -10.88
CA ILE A 305 10.07 -10.64 -12.25
C ILE A 305 11.20 -9.84 -12.92
N VAL A 306 11.90 -8.99 -12.17
CA VAL A 306 13.08 -8.25 -12.69
C VAL A 306 14.17 -9.20 -13.18
N THR A 307 14.42 -10.29 -12.43
CA THR A 307 15.37 -11.34 -12.84
C THR A 307 14.85 -12.15 -14.03
N MET A 308 13.53 -12.43 -14.09
CA MET A 308 12.92 -13.08 -15.26
C MET A 308 13.12 -12.23 -16.53
N ILE A 309 12.96 -10.91 -16.45
CA ILE A 309 13.25 -9.97 -17.55
C ILE A 309 14.72 -10.11 -17.97
N GLY A 310 15.66 -10.17 -17.03
CA GLY A 310 17.07 -10.39 -17.30
C GLY A 310 17.34 -11.72 -18.01
N TYR A 311 16.64 -12.79 -17.62
CA TYR A 311 16.77 -14.08 -18.27
C TYR A 311 16.18 -14.07 -19.70
N LEU A 312 15.01 -13.45 -19.89
CA LEU A 312 14.41 -13.27 -21.22
C LEU A 312 15.32 -12.44 -22.13
N ARG A 313 15.93 -11.39 -21.62
CA ARG A 313 16.93 -10.59 -22.36
C ARG A 313 18.11 -11.45 -22.81
N TYR A 314 18.67 -12.25 -21.94
CA TYR A 314 19.77 -13.17 -22.23
C TYR A 314 19.36 -14.21 -23.30
N SER A 315 18.12 -14.68 -23.29
CA SER A 315 17.54 -15.63 -24.25
C SER A 315 16.97 -14.95 -25.52
N ASN A 316 17.41 -13.73 -25.85
CA ASN A 316 16.90 -12.96 -26.98
C ASN A 316 15.36 -12.81 -27.00
N TRP A 317 14.77 -12.61 -25.82
CA TRP A 317 13.34 -12.36 -25.61
C TRP A 317 12.42 -13.54 -25.95
N LYS A 318 12.96 -14.72 -26.14
CA LYS A 318 12.21 -15.92 -26.49
C LYS A 318 12.80 -17.14 -25.79
N LEU A 319 11.97 -17.88 -25.08
CA LEU A 319 12.36 -19.20 -24.53
C LEU A 319 12.09 -20.29 -25.55
N ALA A 320 12.90 -21.34 -25.49
CA ALA A 320 12.88 -22.42 -26.49
C ALA A 320 11.62 -23.29 -26.40
N SER A 321 11.03 -23.44 -25.20
CA SER A 321 9.91 -24.35 -24.96
C SER A 321 9.09 -23.96 -23.73
N SER A 322 7.89 -24.53 -23.61
CA SER A 322 7.07 -24.45 -22.39
C SER A 322 7.78 -25.02 -21.17
N ALA A 323 8.57 -26.07 -21.33
CA ALA A 323 9.35 -26.66 -20.25
C ALA A 323 10.43 -25.71 -19.71
N GLU A 324 11.00 -24.84 -20.53
CA GLU A 324 11.93 -23.82 -20.06
C GLU A 324 11.21 -22.73 -19.27
N TRP A 325 9.99 -22.35 -19.68
CA TRP A 325 9.12 -21.48 -18.90
C TRP A 325 8.77 -22.12 -17.55
N ASP A 326 8.36 -23.38 -17.53
CA ASP A 326 8.02 -24.09 -16.30
C ASP A 326 9.20 -24.12 -15.31
N LYS A 327 10.41 -24.35 -15.81
CA LYS A 327 11.62 -24.32 -14.98
C LYS A 327 11.96 -22.92 -14.46
N LEU A 328 11.71 -21.87 -15.26
CA LEU A 328 11.84 -20.48 -14.81
C LEU A 328 10.79 -20.14 -13.75
N LEU A 329 9.55 -20.59 -13.94
CA LEU A 329 8.47 -20.43 -12.96
C LEU A 329 8.73 -21.23 -11.68
N TYR A 330 9.32 -22.43 -11.76
CA TYR A 330 9.80 -23.15 -10.59
C TYR A 330 10.79 -22.32 -9.77
N TRP A 331 11.78 -21.71 -10.44
CA TRP A 331 12.71 -20.81 -9.77
C TRP A 331 11.99 -19.60 -9.17
N TYR A 332 11.06 -18.97 -9.91
CA TYR A 332 10.26 -17.85 -9.45
C TYR A 332 9.52 -18.17 -8.13
N VAL A 333 8.81 -19.32 -8.10
CA VAL A 333 8.08 -19.76 -6.90
C VAL A 333 9.03 -19.88 -5.71
N HIS A 334 10.15 -20.56 -5.88
CA HIS A 334 11.13 -20.70 -4.81
C HIS A 334 11.79 -19.37 -4.41
N ALA A 335 11.98 -18.45 -5.33
CA ALA A 335 12.53 -17.13 -5.05
C ALA A 335 11.63 -16.33 -4.09
N PHE A 336 10.30 -16.35 -4.28
CA PHE A 336 9.41 -15.66 -3.34
C PHE A 336 9.18 -16.46 -2.05
N LEU A 337 8.99 -17.76 -2.11
CA LEU A 337 8.78 -18.59 -0.91
C LEU A 337 9.95 -18.47 0.10
N TRP A 338 11.16 -18.37 -0.40
CA TRP A 338 12.35 -18.25 0.45
C TRP A 338 12.84 -16.82 0.64
N GLY A 339 12.09 -15.83 0.13
CA GLY A 339 12.39 -14.42 0.33
C GLY A 339 13.73 -13.99 -0.26
N ARG A 340 14.08 -14.49 -1.46
CA ARG A 340 15.36 -14.19 -2.14
C ARG A 340 15.71 -12.71 -2.15
N TYR A 341 14.70 -11.84 -2.27
CA TYR A 341 14.85 -10.39 -2.37
C TYR A 341 14.35 -9.62 -1.14
N ALA A 342 14.08 -10.30 -0.02
CA ALA A 342 13.53 -9.66 1.17
C ALA A 342 14.55 -8.83 1.98
N GLY A 343 15.84 -9.05 1.76
CA GLY A 343 16.93 -8.32 2.43
C GLY A 343 17.58 -7.29 1.51
N SER A 344 18.88 -7.51 1.18
CA SER A 344 19.62 -6.69 0.24
C SER A 344 19.20 -6.95 -1.21
N THR A 345 18.06 -6.40 -1.63
CA THR A 345 17.44 -6.62 -2.94
C THR A 345 18.42 -6.36 -4.10
N GLU A 346 19.13 -5.24 -4.08
CA GLU A 346 20.08 -4.87 -5.14
C GLU A 346 21.23 -5.86 -5.28
N SER A 347 21.80 -6.33 -4.15
CA SER A 347 22.87 -7.33 -4.16
C SER A 347 22.39 -8.70 -4.65
N ALA A 348 21.19 -9.11 -4.24
CA ALA A 348 20.59 -10.37 -4.69
C ALA A 348 20.28 -10.36 -6.19
N LEU A 349 19.71 -9.26 -6.70
CA LEU A 349 19.49 -9.06 -8.14
C LEU A 349 20.80 -9.10 -8.91
N ALA A 350 21.86 -8.42 -8.41
CA ALA A 350 23.17 -8.42 -9.05
C ALA A 350 23.77 -9.84 -9.16
N GLN A 351 23.65 -10.63 -8.08
CA GLN A 351 24.13 -12.02 -8.10
C GLN A 351 23.39 -12.85 -9.15
N ASP A 352 22.06 -12.76 -9.17
CA ASP A 352 21.22 -13.54 -10.08
C ASP A 352 21.44 -13.12 -11.55
N LEU A 353 21.48 -11.82 -11.83
CA LEU A 353 21.77 -11.31 -13.18
C LEU A 353 23.19 -11.62 -13.64
N ASN A 354 24.18 -11.58 -12.75
CA ASN A 354 25.54 -12.01 -13.06
C ASN A 354 25.60 -13.51 -13.43
N ALA A 355 24.86 -14.36 -12.70
CA ALA A 355 24.78 -15.78 -13.05
C ALA A 355 24.19 -16.00 -14.43
N ILE A 356 23.13 -15.25 -14.78
CA ILE A 356 22.52 -15.27 -16.11
C ILE A 356 23.53 -14.81 -17.17
N ASN A 357 24.13 -13.64 -17.00
CA ASN A 357 25.04 -13.03 -17.97
C ASN A 357 26.33 -13.87 -18.19
N ASN A 358 26.73 -14.64 -17.18
CA ASN A 358 27.85 -15.60 -17.27
C ASN A 358 27.46 -16.97 -17.84
N GLY A 359 26.27 -17.10 -18.41
CA GLY A 359 25.82 -18.31 -19.09
C GLY A 359 25.42 -19.47 -18.15
N GLN A 360 25.23 -19.21 -16.85
CA GLN A 360 24.84 -20.27 -15.92
C GLN A 360 23.35 -20.63 -16.02
N GLY A 361 22.54 -19.80 -16.68
CA GLY A 361 21.14 -20.04 -16.96
C GLY A 361 20.27 -20.23 -15.72
N ILE A 362 19.11 -20.88 -15.90
CA ILE A 362 18.16 -21.13 -14.80
C ILE A 362 18.78 -22.06 -13.73
N ASP A 363 19.63 -23.01 -14.13
CA ASP A 363 20.32 -23.89 -13.18
C ASP A 363 21.27 -23.13 -12.25
N GLY A 364 21.87 -22.05 -12.74
CA GLY A 364 22.66 -21.13 -11.93
C GLY A 364 21.81 -20.45 -10.86
N LEU A 365 20.65 -19.95 -11.26
CA LEU A 365 19.69 -19.32 -10.34
C LEU A 365 19.21 -20.29 -9.25
N ILE A 366 18.87 -21.52 -9.64
CA ILE A 366 18.45 -22.57 -8.70
C ILE A 366 19.60 -22.95 -7.74
N ARG A 367 20.84 -23.04 -8.22
CA ARG A 367 22.00 -23.28 -7.36
C ARG A 367 22.19 -22.20 -6.32
N GLN A 368 22.01 -20.93 -6.68
CA GLN A 368 22.12 -19.83 -5.72
C GLN A 368 21.05 -19.90 -4.63
N LEU A 369 19.80 -20.24 -4.97
CA LEU A 369 18.76 -20.50 -3.97
C LEU A 369 19.16 -21.66 -3.03
N LYS A 370 19.67 -22.76 -3.58
CA LYS A 370 20.14 -23.90 -2.78
C LYS A 370 21.32 -23.56 -1.89
N GLN A 371 22.25 -22.72 -2.34
CA GLN A 371 23.37 -22.25 -1.52
C GLN A 371 22.91 -21.45 -0.29
N THR A 372 21.86 -20.66 -0.45
CA THR A 372 21.32 -19.82 0.63
C THR A 372 20.43 -20.63 1.58
N ARG A 373 19.59 -21.53 1.05
CA ARG A 373 18.54 -22.24 1.81
C ARG A 373 18.93 -23.69 2.22
N GLY A 374 19.85 -24.30 1.52
CA GLY A 374 20.18 -25.71 1.60
C GLY A 374 19.23 -26.57 0.75
N SER A 375 18.09 -26.96 1.28
CA SER A 375 17.05 -27.69 0.56
C SER A 375 15.91 -26.77 0.11
N LEU A 376 15.38 -26.99 -1.09
CA LEU A 376 14.17 -26.32 -1.60
C LEU A 376 12.89 -27.14 -1.33
N THR A 377 13.01 -28.33 -0.72
CA THR A 377 11.87 -29.16 -0.37
C THR A 377 10.96 -28.44 0.63
N ILE A 378 9.68 -28.38 0.34
CA ILE A 378 8.66 -27.83 1.23
C ILE A 378 8.37 -28.83 2.34
N ARG A 379 8.43 -28.37 3.58
CA ARG A 379 8.14 -29.16 4.78
C ARG A 379 6.79 -28.75 5.37
N PRO A 380 6.16 -29.60 6.19
CA PRO A 380 4.92 -29.23 6.89
C PRO A 380 5.05 -27.95 7.71
N GLU A 381 6.22 -27.73 8.34
CA GLU A 381 6.51 -26.55 9.17
C GLU A 381 6.50 -25.23 8.37
N ASP A 382 6.76 -25.28 7.08
CA ASP A 382 6.75 -24.09 6.21
C ASP A 382 5.31 -23.52 6.06
N PHE A 383 4.27 -24.32 6.34
CA PHE A 383 2.86 -23.91 6.41
C PHE A 383 2.41 -23.46 7.81
N TRP A 384 3.31 -23.20 8.75
CA TRP A 384 2.95 -22.64 10.06
C TRP A 384 2.57 -21.17 10.05
N GLY A 385 2.72 -20.49 8.92
CA GLY A 385 2.28 -19.11 8.75
C GLY A 385 0.79 -18.93 9.06
N TRP A 386 0.41 -17.72 9.37
CA TRP A 386 -0.96 -17.29 9.61
C TRP A 386 -1.26 -16.01 8.84
N SER A 387 -2.53 -15.74 8.56
CA SER A 387 -3.06 -14.64 7.73
C SER A 387 -2.72 -14.74 6.24
N THR A 388 -3.37 -13.91 5.45
CA THR A 388 -3.14 -13.77 4.00
C THR A 388 -1.78 -13.13 3.67
N GLY A 389 -1.17 -12.43 4.63
CA GLY A 389 0.20 -11.91 4.52
C GLY A 389 1.31 -12.97 4.71
N ALA A 390 0.95 -14.22 5.04
CA ALA A 390 1.94 -15.28 5.20
C ALA A 390 2.62 -15.63 3.87
N ARG A 391 3.93 -15.80 3.91
CA ARG A 391 4.77 -16.08 2.73
C ARG A 391 4.31 -17.29 1.90
N PHE A 392 3.68 -18.28 2.53
CA PHE A 392 3.17 -19.50 1.88
C PHE A 392 1.70 -19.41 1.45
N TYR A 393 1.02 -18.29 1.69
CA TYR A 393 -0.34 -18.06 1.22
C TYR A 393 -0.46 -18.13 -0.33
N PRO A 394 0.43 -17.50 -1.12
CA PRO A 394 0.41 -17.67 -2.56
C PRO A 394 0.57 -19.12 -3.02
N LEU A 395 1.35 -19.93 -2.31
CA LEU A 395 1.51 -21.36 -2.65
C LEU A 395 0.22 -22.15 -2.43
N LEU A 396 -0.53 -21.87 -1.35
CA LEU A 396 -1.83 -22.51 -1.10
C LEU A 396 -2.84 -22.14 -2.20
N TYR A 397 -2.87 -20.86 -2.60
CA TYR A 397 -3.70 -20.39 -3.71
C TYR A 397 -3.30 -21.07 -5.03
N MET A 398 -2.02 -21.08 -5.35
CA MET A 398 -1.46 -21.75 -6.54
C MET A 398 -1.87 -23.23 -6.58
N LEU A 399 -1.73 -23.96 -5.49
CA LEU A 399 -2.18 -25.35 -5.38
C LEU A 399 -3.65 -25.50 -5.78
N THR A 400 -4.53 -24.67 -5.21
CA THR A 400 -5.96 -24.71 -5.52
C THR A 400 -6.24 -24.45 -7.00
N ARG A 401 -5.50 -23.50 -7.61
CA ARG A 401 -5.72 -23.07 -8.99
C ARG A 401 -5.16 -24.03 -10.05
N THR A 402 -4.15 -24.82 -9.70
CA THR A 402 -3.38 -25.63 -10.68
C THR A 402 -3.54 -27.13 -10.54
N THR A 403 -4.15 -27.63 -9.45
CA THR A 403 -4.25 -29.09 -9.20
C THR A 403 -5.69 -29.61 -9.27
N HIS A 404 -6.53 -28.99 -10.08
CA HIS A 404 -7.93 -29.39 -10.29
C HIS A 404 -8.79 -29.40 -9.02
N SER A 405 -8.51 -28.48 -8.07
CA SER A 405 -9.39 -28.34 -6.90
C SER A 405 -10.79 -27.95 -7.32
N ARG A 406 -11.79 -28.46 -6.61
CA ARG A 406 -13.21 -28.28 -6.92
C ARG A 406 -13.94 -27.61 -5.79
N ASP A 407 -14.85 -26.70 -6.12
CA ASP A 407 -15.74 -26.11 -5.15
C ASP A 407 -16.61 -27.15 -4.46
N TRP A 408 -16.74 -27.05 -3.15
CA TRP A 408 -17.44 -28.09 -2.36
C TRP A 408 -18.94 -28.11 -2.61
N GLY A 409 -19.55 -26.97 -2.91
CA GLY A 409 -21.00 -26.84 -3.10
C GLY A 409 -21.48 -27.09 -4.54
N SER A 410 -20.72 -26.65 -5.52
CA SER A 410 -21.06 -26.71 -6.94
C SER A 410 -20.33 -27.80 -7.72
N ASN A 411 -19.25 -28.37 -7.16
CA ASN A 411 -18.34 -29.30 -7.84
C ASN A 411 -17.61 -28.70 -9.07
N LEU A 412 -17.67 -27.37 -9.25
CA LEU A 412 -16.95 -26.68 -10.32
C LEU A 412 -15.46 -26.70 -10.06
N GLU A 413 -14.67 -26.90 -11.10
CA GLU A 413 -13.22 -26.79 -11.01
C GLU A 413 -12.79 -25.33 -10.84
N LEU A 414 -11.88 -25.07 -9.91
CA LEU A 414 -11.48 -23.72 -9.52
C LEU A 414 -10.32 -23.18 -10.39
N LYS A 415 -10.26 -23.56 -11.66
CA LYS A 415 -9.33 -23.03 -12.66
C LYS A 415 -9.77 -21.67 -13.21
N ASN A 416 -8.83 -20.81 -13.57
CA ASN A 416 -9.08 -19.48 -14.14
C ASN A 416 -10.04 -19.49 -15.34
N SER A 417 -9.85 -20.45 -16.23
CA SER A 417 -10.64 -20.53 -17.49
C SER A 417 -12.11 -20.89 -17.31
N LEU A 418 -12.48 -21.48 -16.16
CA LEU A 418 -13.83 -21.97 -15.92
C LEU A 418 -14.71 -21.03 -15.07
N LEU A 419 -14.07 -20.13 -14.32
CA LEU A 419 -14.79 -19.33 -13.33
C LEU A 419 -15.47 -18.04 -13.89
N GLY A 420 -15.18 -17.60 -15.12
CA GLY A 420 -15.85 -16.44 -15.75
C GLY A 420 -15.68 -15.10 -15.01
N LYS A 421 -16.49 -14.09 -15.39
CA LYS A 421 -16.40 -12.70 -14.87
C LYS A 421 -16.90 -12.51 -13.42
N SER A 422 -17.57 -13.47 -12.83
CA SER A 422 -18.28 -13.35 -11.53
C SER A 422 -17.69 -14.20 -10.42
N SER A 423 -16.51 -14.78 -10.61
CA SER A 423 -15.99 -15.76 -9.68
C SER A 423 -14.68 -15.32 -9.05
N THR A 424 -14.81 -14.61 -7.97
CA THR A 424 -13.78 -14.52 -6.94
C THR A 424 -13.79 -15.79 -6.11
N LEU A 425 -12.61 -16.25 -5.72
CA LEU A 425 -12.46 -17.27 -4.71
C LEU A 425 -12.37 -16.62 -3.35
N ASP A 426 -13.29 -16.99 -2.47
CA ASP A 426 -13.27 -16.55 -1.07
C ASP A 426 -12.35 -17.44 -0.24
N VAL A 427 -11.67 -16.84 0.72
CA VAL A 427 -10.95 -17.58 1.76
C VAL A 427 -11.98 -18.15 2.75
N HIS A 428 -12.11 -19.45 2.75
CA HIS A 428 -12.96 -20.19 3.68
C HIS A 428 -12.14 -20.72 4.85
N HIS A 429 -12.55 -20.40 6.08
CA HIS A 429 -12.00 -21.02 7.27
C HIS A 429 -12.67 -22.38 7.49
N ILE A 430 -11.93 -23.48 7.30
CA ILE A 430 -12.48 -24.84 7.47
C ILE A 430 -13.09 -25.00 8.87
N PHE A 431 -12.39 -24.55 9.89
CA PHE A 431 -12.95 -24.36 11.22
C PHE A 431 -13.29 -22.88 11.37
N PRO A 432 -14.59 -22.53 11.51
CA PRO A 432 -15.03 -21.14 11.61
C PRO A 432 -14.35 -20.37 12.73
N LYS A 433 -13.98 -19.11 12.45
CA LYS A 433 -13.29 -18.23 13.41
C LYS A 433 -14.03 -18.15 14.75
N ASP A 434 -15.34 -17.91 14.71
CA ASP A 434 -16.20 -17.77 15.89
C ASP A 434 -16.11 -18.99 16.83
N LEU A 435 -16.17 -20.19 16.27
CA LEU A 435 -16.06 -21.42 17.07
C LEU A 435 -14.69 -21.57 17.72
N LEU A 436 -13.62 -21.22 17.01
CA LEU A 436 -12.26 -21.31 17.52
C LEU A 436 -11.98 -20.25 18.60
N TYR A 437 -12.48 -19.03 18.44
CA TYR A 437 -12.36 -18.00 19.48
C TYR A 437 -13.12 -18.38 20.75
N LYS A 438 -14.35 -18.94 20.61
CA LYS A 438 -15.10 -19.49 21.75
C LYS A 438 -14.39 -20.66 22.44
N ALA A 439 -13.58 -21.41 21.69
CA ALA A 439 -12.70 -22.45 22.23
C ALA A 439 -11.38 -21.90 22.81
N GLY A 440 -11.21 -20.59 22.91
CA GLY A 440 -10.02 -19.93 23.49
C GLY A 440 -8.76 -20.00 22.63
N LYS A 441 -8.89 -20.20 21.30
CA LYS A 441 -7.75 -20.24 20.40
C LYS A 441 -7.26 -18.82 20.09
N SER A 442 -5.92 -18.66 20.04
CA SER A 442 -5.31 -17.38 19.68
C SER A 442 -5.51 -17.05 18.20
N LYS A 443 -5.49 -15.78 17.84
CA LYS A 443 -5.63 -15.29 16.46
C LYS A 443 -4.68 -15.99 15.48
N ALA A 444 -3.43 -16.19 15.83
CA ALA A 444 -2.47 -16.87 14.98
C ALA A 444 -2.87 -18.33 14.68
N ILE A 445 -3.47 -19.01 15.65
CA ILE A 445 -3.96 -20.39 15.48
C ILE A 445 -5.26 -20.40 14.67
N VAL A 446 -6.18 -19.47 14.91
CA VAL A 446 -7.45 -19.33 14.19
C VAL A 446 -7.21 -19.08 12.70
N ASN A 447 -6.31 -18.16 12.38
CA ASN A 447 -5.96 -17.77 11.01
C ASN A 447 -4.78 -18.56 10.42
N ALA A 448 -4.51 -19.77 10.94
CA ALA A 448 -3.46 -20.62 10.41
C ALA A 448 -3.70 -20.96 8.92
N LEU A 449 -2.67 -20.90 8.08
CA LEU A 449 -2.78 -21.23 6.65
C LEU A 449 -3.42 -22.62 6.42
N ALA A 450 -3.12 -23.56 7.30
CA ALA A 450 -3.71 -24.90 7.23
C ALA A 450 -5.20 -24.93 7.65
N ASN A 451 -5.80 -23.82 8.03
CA ASN A 451 -7.25 -23.65 8.21
C ASN A 451 -7.95 -23.04 6.97
N TYR A 452 -7.18 -22.57 5.98
CA TYR A 452 -7.76 -21.94 4.79
C TYR A 452 -8.05 -22.93 3.67
N ALA A 453 -9.21 -22.77 3.03
CA ALA A 453 -9.53 -23.33 1.73
C ALA A 453 -10.08 -22.20 0.83
N PHE A 454 -9.97 -22.33 -0.48
CA PHE A 454 -10.54 -21.37 -1.42
C PHE A 454 -11.80 -21.94 -2.04
N LEU A 455 -12.93 -21.27 -1.86
CA LEU A 455 -14.23 -21.71 -2.36
C LEU A 455 -14.90 -20.59 -3.15
N THR A 456 -15.96 -20.92 -3.89
CA THR A 456 -16.83 -19.88 -4.43
C THR A 456 -17.57 -19.16 -3.31
N LYS A 457 -17.90 -17.89 -3.52
CA LYS A 457 -18.63 -17.06 -2.54
C LYS A 457 -19.93 -17.72 -2.08
N ASP A 458 -20.68 -18.29 -3.01
CA ASP A 458 -21.97 -18.93 -2.69
C ASP A 458 -21.77 -20.14 -1.75
N THR A 459 -20.74 -20.95 -2.00
CA THR A 459 -20.44 -22.10 -1.13
C THR A 459 -19.94 -21.65 0.23
N ASN A 460 -19.09 -20.64 0.28
CA ASN A 460 -18.56 -20.07 1.53
C ASN A 460 -19.71 -19.53 2.40
N ILE A 461 -20.62 -18.75 1.83
CA ILE A 461 -21.81 -18.21 2.53
C ILE A 461 -22.74 -19.35 3.01
N ALA A 462 -22.95 -20.38 2.17
CA ALA A 462 -23.83 -21.50 2.53
C ALA A 462 -23.30 -22.34 3.69
N ILE A 463 -21.99 -22.48 3.82
CA ILE A 463 -21.37 -23.17 4.97
C ILE A 463 -21.47 -22.30 6.23
N SER A 464 -21.16 -20.98 6.10
CA SER A 464 -21.20 -20.05 7.23
C SER A 464 -20.42 -20.55 8.47
N ASN A 465 -20.95 -20.35 9.68
CA ASN A 465 -20.32 -20.74 10.95
C ASN A 465 -20.63 -22.18 11.39
N ARG A 466 -20.99 -23.07 10.47
CA ARG A 466 -21.28 -24.48 10.80
C ARG A 466 -19.99 -25.23 11.16
N PRO A 467 -20.02 -26.10 12.19
CA PRO A 467 -18.83 -26.89 12.58
C PRO A 467 -18.47 -27.92 11.48
N PRO A 468 -17.17 -28.19 11.27
CA PRO A 468 -16.71 -29.10 10.21
C PRO A 468 -17.29 -30.52 10.31
N GLU A 469 -17.48 -31.04 11.53
CA GLU A 469 -18.08 -32.35 11.77
C GLU A 469 -19.50 -32.49 11.25
N GLU A 470 -20.23 -31.39 11.07
CA GLU A 470 -21.57 -31.35 10.51
C GLU A 470 -21.55 -31.18 8.98
N TYR A 471 -20.83 -30.15 8.48
CA TYR A 471 -20.93 -29.81 7.06
C TYR A 471 -20.04 -30.66 6.16
N ILE A 472 -18.86 -31.13 6.62
CA ILE A 472 -17.98 -31.94 5.79
C ILE A 472 -18.64 -33.21 5.29
N PRO A 473 -19.33 -34.03 6.12
CA PRO A 473 -20.06 -35.21 5.64
C PRO A 473 -21.13 -34.88 4.62
N GLU A 474 -21.90 -33.78 4.82
CA GLU A 474 -22.94 -33.32 3.90
C GLU A 474 -22.36 -33.00 2.51
N TYR A 475 -21.30 -32.15 2.49
CA TYR A 475 -20.67 -31.74 1.22
C TYR A 475 -19.90 -32.87 0.54
N LYS A 476 -19.35 -33.83 1.29
CA LYS A 476 -18.79 -35.08 0.72
C LYS A 476 -19.86 -35.94 0.05
N ALA A 477 -21.06 -36.00 0.61
CA ALA A 477 -22.18 -36.70 -0.01
C ALA A 477 -22.72 -35.96 -1.25
N LYS A 478 -22.77 -34.60 -1.19
CA LYS A 478 -23.25 -33.75 -2.28
C LYS A 478 -22.31 -33.72 -3.48
N CYS A 479 -21.02 -33.58 -3.22
CA CYS A 479 -19.96 -33.45 -4.23
C CYS A 479 -18.80 -34.40 -3.90
N PRO A 480 -18.91 -35.71 -4.21
CA PRO A 480 -17.90 -36.71 -3.87
C PRO A 480 -16.51 -36.33 -4.42
N GLY A 481 -15.51 -36.34 -3.54
CA GLY A 481 -14.12 -36.04 -3.86
C GLY A 481 -13.76 -34.54 -3.88
N ALA A 482 -14.72 -33.60 -3.90
CA ALA A 482 -14.42 -32.16 -3.96
C ALA A 482 -13.59 -31.68 -2.74
N ILE A 483 -13.98 -32.06 -1.53
CA ILE A 483 -13.25 -31.72 -0.29
C ILE A 483 -11.85 -32.32 -0.30
N ASP A 484 -11.67 -33.52 -0.82
CA ASP A 484 -10.37 -34.21 -0.86
C ASP A 484 -9.36 -33.46 -1.75
N THR A 485 -9.84 -32.70 -2.77
CA THR A 485 -8.99 -31.87 -3.64
C THR A 485 -8.40 -30.66 -2.92
N HIS A 486 -8.86 -30.36 -1.69
CA HIS A 486 -8.33 -29.28 -0.85
C HIS A 486 -7.44 -29.81 0.29
N TRP A 487 -7.01 -31.05 0.20
CA TRP A 487 -6.11 -31.69 1.20
C TRP A 487 -6.68 -31.67 2.62
N VAL A 488 -7.97 -31.74 2.76
CA VAL A 488 -8.64 -31.91 4.06
C VAL A 488 -8.43 -33.35 4.54
N PRO A 489 -7.89 -33.55 5.76
CA PRO A 489 -7.74 -34.90 6.31
C PRO A 489 -9.05 -35.69 6.33
N ASN A 490 -9.03 -36.94 5.86
CA ASN A 490 -10.22 -37.77 5.69
C ASN A 490 -10.56 -38.60 6.94
N ASP A 491 -10.26 -38.09 8.12
CA ASP A 491 -10.56 -38.69 9.40
C ASP A 491 -11.61 -37.86 10.14
N PRO A 492 -12.86 -38.38 10.34
CA PRO A 492 -13.93 -37.66 11.02
C PRO A 492 -13.58 -37.18 12.44
N GLU A 493 -12.72 -37.89 13.15
CA GLU A 493 -12.27 -37.43 14.47
C GLU A 493 -11.50 -36.11 14.42
N LEU A 494 -10.80 -35.84 13.32
CA LEU A 494 -10.06 -34.61 13.13
C LEU A 494 -10.97 -33.40 12.78
N TRP A 495 -12.25 -33.60 12.47
CA TRP A 495 -13.18 -32.51 12.16
C TRP A 495 -13.83 -31.89 13.40
N LYS A 496 -13.58 -32.48 14.59
CA LYS A 496 -14.05 -31.98 15.87
C LYS A 496 -13.17 -30.85 16.37
N ILE A 497 -13.78 -29.84 17.02
CA ILE A 497 -13.07 -28.63 17.45
C ILE A 497 -11.94 -28.92 18.47
N GLU A 498 -12.13 -29.89 19.34
CA GLU A 498 -11.12 -30.32 20.31
C GLU A 498 -9.86 -30.89 19.64
N ASN A 499 -9.95 -31.40 18.43
CA ASN A 499 -8.85 -31.97 17.65
C ASN A 499 -8.26 -31.00 16.61
N TYR A 500 -8.62 -29.72 16.66
CA TYR A 500 -8.23 -28.72 15.67
C TYR A 500 -6.74 -28.63 15.41
N GLU A 501 -5.90 -28.62 16.44
CA GLU A 501 -4.45 -28.51 16.25
C GLU A 501 -3.85 -29.78 15.60
N ILE A 502 -4.42 -30.95 15.89
CA ILE A 502 -4.04 -32.20 15.23
C ILE A 502 -4.48 -32.20 13.76
N PHE A 503 -5.66 -31.64 13.47
CA PHE A 503 -6.11 -31.39 12.11
C PHE A 503 -5.14 -30.49 11.34
N LEU A 504 -4.71 -29.36 11.92
CA LEU A 504 -3.74 -28.46 11.30
C LEU A 504 -2.43 -29.20 10.96
N GLU A 505 -1.92 -30.03 11.87
CA GLU A 505 -0.69 -30.80 11.64
C GLU A 505 -0.87 -31.82 10.51
N ALA A 506 -1.97 -32.57 10.52
CA ALA A 506 -2.28 -33.55 9.49
C ALA A 506 -2.41 -32.88 8.11
N ARG A 507 -3.10 -31.74 8.05
CA ARG A 507 -3.30 -31.01 6.79
C ARG A 507 -2.01 -30.40 6.26
N ARG A 508 -1.12 -29.86 7.12
CA ARG A 508 0.21 -29.35 6.71
C ARG A 508 1.04 -30.44 6.02
N LYS A 509 0.98 -31.68 6.49
CA LYS A 509 1.66 -32.81 5.85
C LYS A 509 1.12 -33.08 4.43
N LEU A 510 -0.20 -33.02 4.26
CA LEU A 510 -0.84 -33.20 2.96
C LEU A 510 -0.51 -32.04 2.00
N LEU A 511 -0.55 -30.80 2.48
CA LEU A 511 -0.20 -29.60 1.70
C LEU A 511 1.27 -29.62 1.27
N ALA A 512 2.19 -29.95 2.15
CA ALA A 512 3.61 -30.05 1.81
C ALA A 512 3.87 -31.13 0.74
N LYS A 513 3.21 -32.28 0.84
CA LYS A 513 3.29 -33.36 -0.19
C LYS A 513 2.75 -32.87 -1.54
N ALA A 514 1.61 -32.18 -1.55
CA ALA A 514 1.02 -31.64 -2.77
C ALA A 514 1.89 -30.55 -3.40
N ALA A 515 2.44 -29.65 -2.59
CA ALA A 515 3.33 -28.59 -3.03
C ALA A 515 4.60 -29.16 -3.70
N ASN A 516 5.27 -30.13 -3.08
CA ASN A 516 6.44 -30.75 -3.67
C ASN A 516 6.10 -31.45 -4.98
N LYS A 517 4.98 -32.17 -5.05
CA LYS A 517 4.54 -32.83 -6.30
C LYS A 517 4.33 -31.83 -7.43
N LEU A 518 3.69 -30.69 -7.16
CA LEU A 518 3.48 -29.62 -8.15
C LEU A 518 4.80 -28.99 -8.59
N LEU A 519 5.67 -28.66 -7.64
CA LEU A 519 6.97 -28.06 -7.92
C LEU A 519 7.91 -29.00 -8.69
N ASP A 520 7.89 -30.31 -8.39
CA ASP A 520 8.63 -31.31 -9.14
C ASP A 520 8.12 -31.40 -10.60
N SER A 521 6.81 -31.28 -10.82
CA SER A 521 6.23 -31.25 -12.17
C SER A 521 6.65 -30.00 -12.95
N LEU A 522 6.68 -28.82 -12.29
CA LEU A 522 7.23 -27.59 -12.88
C LEU A 522 8.71 -27.74 -13.24
N TYR A 523 9.52 -28.28 -12.33
CA TYR A 523 10.96 -28.47 -12.56
C TYR A 523 11.23 -29.40 -13.74
N ALA A 524 10.43 -30.46 -13.88
CA ALA A 524 10.53 -31.43 -14.96
C ALA A 524 9.93 -30.96 -16.30
N GLY A 525 9.20 -29.82 -16.31
CA GLY A 525 8.49 -29.35 -17.50
C GLY A 525 7.30 -30.24 -17.91
N ASN A 526 6.72 -30.94 -16.94
CA ASN A 526 5.63 -31.89 -17.13
C ASN A 526 4.26 -31.36 -16.69
N MET A 527 4.12 -30.04 -16.58
CA MET A 527 2.80 -29.42 -16.33
C MET A 527 1.89 -29.62 -17.55
N GLU A 528 0.59 -29.80 -17.30
CA GLU A 528 -0.39 -29.81 -18.39
C GLU A 528 -0.26 -28.56 -19.25
N GLU A 529 -0.42 -28.71 -20.58
CA GLU A 529 -0.45 -27.55 -21.46
C GLU A 529 -1.60 -26.64 -21.06
N THR A 530 -1.27 -25.38 -20.82
CA THR A 530 -2.24 -24.34 -20.48
C THR A 530 -2.14 -23.24 -21.52
N GLU A 531 -3.27 -22.84 -22.08
CA GLU A 531 -3.33 -21.67 -22.95
C GLU A 531 -2.90 -20.43 -22.17
N ILE A 532 -1.89 -19.74 -22.69
CA ILE A 532 -1.41 -18.49 -22.08
C ILE A 532 -2.41 -17.39 -22.39
N GLN A 533 -3.12 -16.95 -21.38
CA GLN A 533 -4.09 -15.85 -21.48
C GLN A 533 -3.42 -14.54 -21.05
N ALA A 534 -3.65 -13.49 -21.84
CA ALA A 534 -3.22 -12.15 -21.44
C ALA A 534 -3.87 -11.78 -20.09
N TYR A 535 -3.06 -11.22 -19.17
CA TYR A 535 -3.59 -10.69 -17.93
C TYR A 535 -4.73 -9.71 -18.26
N SER A 536 -5.89 -9.93 -17.65
CA SER A 536 -7.04 -9.10 -17.97
C SER A 536 -7.04 -7.86 -17.07
N THR A 537 -7.48 -6.72 -17.61
CA THR A 537 -7.81 -5.51 -16.85
C THR A 537 -9.05 -5.70 -15.97
N LYS A 538 -9.31 -6.92 -15.49
CA LYS A 538 -10.42 -7.19 -14.60
C LYS A 538 -10.04 -6.71 -13.20
N GLN A 539 -10.91 -5.91 -12.63
CA GLN A 539 -10.90 -5.69 -11.19
C GLN A 539 -11.18 -7.04 -10.54
N TYR A 540 -10.17 -7.61 -9.87
CA TYR A 540 -10.37 -8.79 -9.05
C TYR A 540 -10.98 -8.31 -7.73
N ASP A 541 -12.21 -8.74 -7.45
CA ASP A 541 -12.71 -8.70 -6.09
C ASP A 541 -11.83 -9.61 -5.22
N ILE A 542 -11.56 -9.16 -4.03
CA ILE A 542 -10.60 -9.78 -3.12
C ILE A 542 -11.20 -11.08 -2.59
N ALA A 543 -10.36 -12.10 -2.42
CA ALA A 543 -10.76 -13.45 -2.05
C ALA A 543 -11.37 -13.60 -0.63
N ASP A 544 -11.20 -12.62 0.24
CA ASP A 544 -11.88 -12.49 1.53
C ASP A 544 -12.67 -11.18 1.50
N SER A 545 -14.00 -11.27 1.49
CA SER A 545 -14.88 -10.10 1.43
C SER A 545 -14.66 -9.17 2.63
N GLU A 546 -14.39 -9.73 3.80
CA GLU A 546 -14.13 -8.99 5.03
C GLU A 546 -12.80 -8.24 4.96
N GLU A 547 -11.75 -8.90 4.48
CA GLU A 547 -10.42 -8.28 4.32
C GLU A 547 -10.43 -7.23 3.20
N ALA A 548 -11.19 -7.48 2.12
CA ALA A 548 -11.46 -6.50 1.08
C ALA A 548 -12.16 -5.25 1.61
N ASP A 549 -13.13 -5.46 2.44
CA ASP A 549 -13.91 -4.40 3.07
C ASP A 549 -13.01 -3.55 4.00
N ILE A 550 -12.13 -4.18 4.76
CA ILE A 550 -11.14 -3.49 5.61
C ILE A 550 -10.17 -2.66 4.75
N GLU A 551 -9.66 -3.23 3.65
CA GLU A 551 -8.73 -2.53 2.76
C GLU A 551 -9.41 -1.38 2.00
N ASN A 552 -10.65 -1.59 1.53
CA ASN A 552 -11.45 -0.54 0.92
C ASN A 552 -11.74 0.59 1.91
N MET A 553 -11.98 0.27 3.19
CA MET A 553 -12.16 1.27 4.23
C MET A 553 -10.88 2.04 4.49
N SER A 554 -9.73 1.36 4.62
CA SER A 554 -8.42 2.01 4.78
C SER A 554 -8.09 2.92 3.59
N THR A 555 -8.34 2.46 2.36
CA THR A 555 -8.16 3.26 1.14
C THR A 555 -9.05 4.50 1.15
N TRP A 556 -10.33 4.32 1.48
CA TRP A 556 -11.28 5.42 1.58
C TRP A 556 -10.86 6.44 2.66
N MET A 557 -10.36 5.98 3.81
CA MET A 557 -9.82 6.86 4.87
C MET A 557 -8.65 7.71 4.35
N ASN A 558 -7.71 7.09 3.65
CA ASN A 558 -6.56 7.77 3.03
C ASN A 558 -6.98 8.81 1.99
N GLU A 559 -7.94 8.47 1.12
CA GLU A 559 -8.48 9.39 0.11
C GLU A 559 -9.09 10.66 0.74
N HIS A 560 -9.59 10.54 1.97
CA HIS A 560 -10.15 11.66 2.74
C HIS A 560 -9.14 12.32 3.70
N GLY A 561 -7.86 11.93 3.63
CA GLY A 561 -6.78 12.49 4.46
C GLY A 561 -6.86 12.08 5.94
N LEU A 562 -7.61 11.02 6.25
CA LEU A 562 -7.79 10.47 7.59
C LEU A 562 -6.78 9.34 7.86
N ASN A 563 -6.63 8.92 9.12
CA ASN A 563 -5.74 7.82 9.47
C ASN A 563 -6.32 6.46 9.08
N ASP A 564 -5.46 5.53 8.67
CA ASP A 564 -5.82 4.19 8.21
C ASP A 564 -6.46 3.32 9.28
N GLY A 565 -6.34 3.57 10.51
CA GLY A 565 -6.71 2.66 11.56
C GLY A 565 -5.70 1.51 11.77
N VAL A 566 -5.93 0.73 12.81
CA VAL A 566 -5.11 -0.42 13.19
C VAL A 566 -5.91 -1.68 12.89
N GLN A 567 -5.43 -2.47 11.93
CA GLN A 567 -6.04 -3.76 11.61
C GLN A 567 -5.77 -4.77 12.72
N ASN A 568 -6.77 -5.59 13.00
CA ASN A 568 -6.66 -6.69 13.95
C ASN A 568 -6.21 -6.22 15.37
N HIS A 569 -6.82 -5.13 15.84
CA HIS A 569 -6.48 -4.56 17.14
C HIS A 569 -6.96 -5.43 18.29
N GLU A 570 -6.02 -5.87 19.13
CA GLU A 570 -6.32 -6.72 20.29
C GLU A 570 -6.75 -5.88 21.49
N ILE A 571 -7.88 -6.22 22.10
CA ILE A 571 -8.29 -5.74 23.43
C ILE A 571 -7.86 -6.78 24.46
N THR A 572 -7.08 -6.35 25.45
CA THR A 572 -6.63 -7.20 26.55
C THR A 572 -7.29 -6.80 27.87
N ASP A 573 -7.54 -7.77 28.73
CA ASP A 573 -8.00 -7.53 30.12
C ASP A 573 -6.83 -7.14 31.04
N GLU A 574 -7.13 -6.89 32.33
CA GLU A 574 -6.14 -6.52 33.35
C GLU A 574 -5.07 -7.60 33.57
N SER A 575 -5.33 -8.84 33.19
CA SER A 575 -4.36 -9.96 33.25
C SER A 575 -3.47 -10.06 32.01
N GLY A 576 -3.73 -9.23 30.97
CA GLY A 576 -3.03 -9.28 29.68
C GLY A 576 -3.59 -10.38 28.73
N GLN A 577 -4.74 -10.99 29.05
CA GLN A 577 -5.39 -11.94 28.17
C GLN A 577 -6.21 -11.19 27.12
N VAL A 578 -6.11 -11.61 25.84
CA VAL A 578 -6.91 -11.04 24.76
C VAL A 578 -8.37 -11.45 24.94
N VAL A 579 -9.26 -10.48 25.07
CA VAL A 579 -10.71 -10.67 25.28
C VAL A 579 -11.55 -10.35 24.05
N ALA A 580 -11.01 -9.54 23.12
CA ALA A 580 -11.62 -9.27 21.83
C ALA A 580 -10.56 -8.84 20.81
N ILE A 581 -10.87 -9.01 19.51
CA ILE A 581 -10.05 -8.52 18.40
C ILE A 581 -10.99 -7.70 17.52
N ILE A 582 -10.58 -6.48 17.21
CA ILE A 582 -11.31 -5.55 16.34
C ILE A 582 -10.70 -5.63 14.94
N ASP A 583 -11.52 -5.82 13.91
CA ASP A 583 -11.05 -5.94 12.51
C ASP A 583 -10.30 -4.70 12.06
N LEU A 584 -10.87 -3.51 12.33
CA LEU A 584 -10.21 -2.23 12.08
C LEU A 584 -10.56 -1.25 13.21
N ALA A 585 -9.56 -0.73 13.91
CA ALA A 585 -9.74 0.14 15.06
C ALA A 585 -9.03 1.48 14.92
N TRP A 586 -9.64 2.51 15.49
CA TRP A 586 -9.02 3.81 15.75
C TRP A 586 -8.99 4.06 17.25
N PRO A 587 -8.02 3.49 17.99
CA PRO A 587 -7.98 3.56 19.46
C PRO A 587 -7.86 4.98 20.01
N GLN A 588 -7.32 5.91 19.24
CA GLN A 588 -7.22 7.33 19.58
C GLN A 588 -8.25 8.20 18.84
N GLY A 589 -9.23 7.55 18.20
CA GLY A 589 -10.22 8.19 17.34
C GLY A 589 -9.74 8.47 15.92
N VAL A 590 -10.67 8.81 15.02
CA VAL A 590 -10.41 9.17 13.61
C VAL A 590 -9.52 10.42 13.50
N GLN A 591 -9.71 11.37 14.41
CA GLN A 591 -8.78 12.46 14.67
C GLN A 591 -8.08 12.15 16.02
N PRO A 592 -6.82 11.71 16.00
CA PRO A 592 -6.15 11.19 17.19
C PRO A 592 -6.16 12.14 18.38
N GLY A 593 -6.68 11.65 19.51
CA GLY A 593 -6.78 12.40 20.76
C GLY A 593 -7.91 13.45 20.82
N LEU A 594 -8.74 13.54 19.77
CA LEU A 594 -9.81 14.54 19.65
C LEU A 594 -11.19 13.93 19.41
N SER A 595 -11.24 12.72 18.89
CA SER A 595 -12.49 11.98 18.71
C SER A 595 -12.48 10.68 19.52
N GLU A 596 -13.68 10.16 19.80
CA GLU A 596 -13.83 8.91 20.56
C GLU A 596 -13.18 7.72 19.84
N PRO A 597 -12.73 6.69 20.57
CA PRO A 597 -12.26 5.45 19.97
C PRO A 597 -13.36 4.79 19.13
N ILE A 598 -13.00 4.35 17.92
CA ILE A 598 -13.93 3.73 16.97
C ILE A 598 -13.44 2.34 16.60
N ALA A 599 -14.37 1.42 16.41
CA ALA A 599 -14.17 0.06 15.98
C ALA A 599 -15.08 -0.29 14.79
N LEU A 600 -14.53 -0.94 13.77
CA LEU A 600 -15.29 -1.66 12.77
C LEU A 600 -15.24 -3.15 13.11
N LEU A 601 -16.40 -3.76 13.23
CA LEU A 601 -16.60 -5.17 13.57
C LEU A 601 -17.42 -5.83 12.45
N LEU A 602 -16.75 -6.54 11.57
CA LEU A 602 -17.40 -7.22 10.44
C LEU A 602 -17.70 -8.68 10.84
N ASN A 603 -18.97 -9.03 10.82
CA ASN A 603 -19.47 -10.38 11.15
C ASN A 603 -19.15 -10.86 12.59
N GLU A 604 -18.85 -9.96 13.50
CA GLU A 604 -18.53 -10.30 14.88
C GLU A 604 -19.82 -10.51 15.73
N PRO A 605 -19.83 -11.52 16.60
CA PRO A 605 -21.01 -11.84 17.41
C PRO A 605 -21.28 -10.79 18.50
N ALA A 606 -22.52 -10.77 19.00
CA ALA A 606 -23.01 -9.75 19.94
C ALA A 606 -22.20 -9.66 21.27
N ASP A 607 -21.59 -10.75 21.71
CA ASP A 607 -20.74 -10.78 22.89
C ASP A 607 -19.41 -10.03 22.67
N VAL A 608 -18.80 -10.15 21.49
CA VAL A 608 -17.62 -9.37 21.08
C VAL A 608 -17.98 -7.89 20.99
N GLN A 609 -19.11 -7.55 20.37
CA GLN A 609 -19.63 -6.17 20.28
C GLN A 609 -19.82 -5.56 21.67
N ALA A 610 -20.37 -6.32 22.62
CA ALA A 610 -20.55 -5.88 24.00
C ALA A 610 -19.21 -5.63 24.74
N ILE A 611 -18.22 -6.50 24.51
CA ILE A 611 -16.87 -6.32 25.05
C ILE A 611 -16.23 -5.04 24.50
N VAL A 612 -16.24 -4.85 23.19
CA VAL A 612 -15.66 -3.69 22.51
C VAL A 612 -16.29 -2.39 23.04
N SER A 613 -17.61 -2.36 23.19
CA SER A 613 -18.32 -1.22 23.78
C SER A 613 -17.94 -0.98 25.25
N LYS A 614 -17.78 -2.04 26.05
CA LYS A 614 -17.36 -1.96 27.46
C LYS A 614 -15.96 -1.34 27.61
N TYR A 615 -15.07 -1.55 26.64
CA TYR A 615 -13.73 -0.97 26.62
C TYR A 615 -13.68 0.44 26.00
N GLY A 616 -14.85 1.06 25.80
CA GLY A 616 -14.96 2.47 25.43
C GLY A 616 -14.91 2.75 23.93
N TYR A 617 -15.02 1.74 23.09
CA TYR A 617 -15.11 1.94 21.64
C TYR A 617 -16.56 2.13 21.20
N ARG A 618 -16.78 3.11 20.34
CA ARG A 618 -17.97 3.16 19.52
C ARG A 618 -17.76 2.23 18.33
N TYR A 619 -18.66 1.24 18.15
CA TYR A 619 -18.48 0.27 17.10
C TYR A 619 -19.53 0.40 15.98
N TYR A 620 -19.16 -0.06 14.80
CA TYR A 620 -20.00 -0.19 13.62
C TYR A 620 -19.84 -1.59 13.06
N THR A 621 -20.93 -2.15 12.52
CA THR A 621 -20.96 -3.53 12.00
C THR A 621 -20.98 -3.56 10.47
N SER A 622 -21.02 -2.39 9.83
CA SER A 622 -20.92 -2.25 8.38
C SER A 622 -20.06 -1.04 7.99
N ILE A 623 -19.38 -1.17 6.86
CA ILE A 623 -18.57 -0.09 6.27
C ILE A 623 -19.43 1.12 5.93
N GLU A 624 -20.62 0.91 5.40
CA GLU A 624 -21.51 1.99 4.98
C GLU A 624 -21.96 2.85 6.18
N GLU A 625 -22.29 2.22 7.31
CA GLU A 625 -22.62 2.94 8.54
C GLU A 625 -21.42 3.74 9.06
N LEU A 626 -20.24 3.15 9.05
CA LEU A 626 -19.01 3.83 9.47
C LEU A 626 -18.65 5.00 8.55
N LYS A 627 -18.72 4.80 7.21
CA LYS A 627 -18.51 5.88 6.24
C LYS A 627 -19.52 6.99 6.41
N HIS A 628 -20.80 6.65 6.61
CA HIS A 628 -21.85 7.64 6.85
C HIS A 628 -21.59 8.46 8.12
N TYR A 629 -21.22 7.80 9.21
CA TYR A 629 -20.84 8.48 10.45
C TYR A 629 -19.64 9.43 10.23
N ILE A 630 -18.56 8.93 9.63
CA ILE A 630 -17.35 9.73 9.39
C ILE A 630 -17.65 10.91 8.46
N THR A 631 -18.41 10.69 7.39
CA THR A 631 -18.79 11.76 6.45
C THR A 631 -19.57 12.85 7.18
N ASN A 632 -20.57 12.50 7.96
CA ASN A 632 -21.41 13.48 8.62
C ASN A 632 -20.76 14.16 9.83
N THR A 633 -19.77 13.52 10.45
CA THR A 633 -19.15 14.01 11.67
C THR A 633 -17.81 14.70 11.43
N HIS A 634 -17.04 14.23 10.45
CA HIS A 634 -15.64 14.63 10.25
C HIS A 634 -15.34 15.25 8.88
N LEU A 635 -16.23 15.13 7.87
CA LEU A 635 -15.94 15.55 6.49
C LEU A 635 -16.88 16.63 5.94
N GLN A 636 -18.05 16.86 6.54
CA GLN A 636 -19.02 17.86 6.09
C GLN A 636 -18.90 19.19 6.78
#